data_14c1eb709c5c08a8f82f760ecbe1efa8
#
_entry.id   14c1eb709c5c08a8f82f760ecbe1efa8
#
_cell.length_a   1.000
_cell.length_b   1.000
_cell.length_c   1.000
_cell.angle_alpha   90.00
_cell.angle_beta   90.00
_cell.angle_gamma   90.00
#
_symmetry.space_group_name_H-M   'P 1'
#
loop_
_entity.id
_entity.type
_entity.pdbx_description
1 polymer ?
#
loop_
_entity_poly.entity_id
_entity_poly.type
_entity_poly.pdbx_seq_one_letter_code
_entity_poly.pdbx_strand_id
1 'polypeptide(L)'
;MRLCLLAAVSAALLGGPVAADLPRNIYGAHLLVDNTGPRGIANLKWARYLVGKYGYAKTLMADITKDTQGPKPGWVDWVNECYRLEMIPVCRLGGIYRGGWIKPEADPDGGYGSMAEAVKRVVAGLPRSDKLPLYVEVWNEPNLGVEWSGKPNLREYARFFVDVSKAIRSIGDSRIKIMNGAFALSASSTEECCKAEPEFINSFDVWASHPYPQNHPPEYNIHDGTAKAKDHTIDGYLLETAVLEKFGRKDVKVMITETGYALGEDLFHDSEGYPPIDEYNRADYMLRAFRDYWAKWPELVAVLPFQFSDPGWTRFDWVDPSSDTKADGSPTKPHNQYTLVSKLAKPTDPTGAVSGRVRDAKFGIPLEDVMITCDEAPFTVKTDVTGTHIRPSLKPGTYHLTASKEGFADAKATVTVTAGQNAVADLRLTATKPGSISGKVLDGVGGEPVKGAKVTLTPGGATATTDADGAFKLADLPPVPFTAEASLKGHNSHVVSRLVVTPGADTYRKFRIAKSRWPAAKNDCSNPSFETLTNPGEENPIAARWEIQGSGGVYKVVDHVSHSGDRAQGIYAIPGQDSMLRMISHYGYSKPGATYTAGVWVMADEVVKGSGKGAFLSLDFQTNDGATLQSVVSETKVAGSAGWTYLEATGVAPPSQRISVVLHLEAQSGAAYFDDAYLAMVKPAQ
;
A
#
# COMPACT_ATOMS: atom_id res chain seq x y z
N MET A 1 3.18 85.50 3.10
CA MET A 1 2.64 84.60 4.14
C MET A 1 1.20 84.32 3.85
N ARG A 2 0.91 83.18 3.28
CA ARG A 2 -0.42 82.55 3.20
C ARG A 2 -0.23 81.10 3.41
N LEU A 3 -0.76 80.52 4.51
CA LEU A 3 -0.84 79.11 4.84
C LEU A 3 -1.93 78.49 3.97
N CYS A 4 -1.59 77.42 3.24
CA CYS A 4 -2.54 76.52 2.68
C CYS A 4 -2.67 75.28 3.61
N LEU A 5 -3.82 75.14 4.26
CA LEU A 5 -4.23 73.89 4.93
C LEU A 5 -4.67 72.87 3.90
N LEU A 6 -3.96 71.80 3.78
CA LEU A 6 -4.45 70.59 3.10
C LEU A 6 -5.17 69.69 4.13
N ALA A 7 -6.46 69.54 3.95
CA ALA A 7 -7.28 68.55 4.69
C ALA A 7 -7.05 67.14 4.08
N ALA A 8 -6.42 66.27 4.84
CA ALA A 8 -6.34 64.86 4.51
C ALA A 8 -7.65 64.15 4.92
N VAL A 9 -8.41 63.70 3.94
CA VAL A 9 -9.57 62.81 4.15
C VAL A 9 -9.03 61.39 4.35
N SER A 10 -9.00 60.91 5.58
CA SER A 10 -8.75 59.52 5.89
C SER A 10 -9.96 58.69 5.55
N ALA A 11 -9.90 57.94 4.47
CA ALA A 11 -10.86 56.86 4.20
C ALA A 11 -10.59 55.74 5.18
N ALA A 12 -11.40 55.58 6.20
CA ALA A 12 -11.43 54.42 7.07
C ALA A 12 -11.91 53.22 6.24
N LEU A 13 -10.97 52.39 5.82
CA LEU A 13 -11.27 51.03 5.38
C LEU A 13 -11.83 50.30 6.58
N LEU A 14 -13.14 50.01 6.56
CA LEU A 14 -13.80 49.05 7.43
C LEU A 14 -13.25 47.67 7.09
N GLY A 15 -12.14 47.31 7.69
CA GLY A 15 -11.67 45.93 7.73
C GLY A 15 -12.67 45.13 8.57
N GLY A 16 -13.45 44.27 7.93
CA GLY A 16 -14.20 43.23 8.62
C GLY A 16 -13.24 42.41 9.50
N PRO A 17 -13.73 41.74 10.53
CA PRO A 17 -12.88 40.97 11.43
C PRO A 17 -12.06 39.98 10.60
N VAL A 18 -10.73 40.12 10.68
CA VAL A 18 -9.81 39.11 10.16
C VAL A 18 -10.16 37.80 10.87
N ALA A 19 -10.67 36.82 10.13
CA ALA A 19 -10.91 35.48 10.69
C ALA A 19 -9.58 35.03 11.31
N ALA A 20 -9.58 34.71 12.59
CA ALA A 20 -8.39 34.19 13.26
C ALA A 20 -7.90 32.99 12.45
N ASP A 21 -6.60 32.96 12.13
CA ASP A 21 -6.01 31.86 11.37
C ASP A 21 -6.33 30.54 12.07
N LEU A 22 -6.96 29.61 11.32
CA LEU A 22 -7.26 28.27 11.82
C LEU A 22 -5.94 27.55 12.15
N PRO A 23 -5.88 26.79 13.24
CA PRO A 23 -4.75 25.92 13.49
C PRO A 23 -4.50 25.02 12.29
N ARG A 24 -3.26 24.96 11.81
CA ARG A 24 -2.89 24.13 10.67
C ARG A 24 -3.09 22.66 11.00
N ASN A 25 -4.15 22.05 10.47
CA ASN A 25 -4.42 20.64 10.57
C ASN A 25 -4.27 20.00 9.17
N ILE A 26 -3.30 19.10 9.02
CA ILE A 26 -3.01 18.44 7.73
C ILE A 26 -3.77 17.14 7.53
N TYR A 27 -4.46 16.65 8.56
CA TYR A 27 -5.13 15.34 8.51
C TYR A 27 -6.40 15.41 7.68
N GLY A 28 -6.53 14.49 6.73
CA GLY A 28 -7.70 14.35 5.88
C GLY A 28 -8.14 12.90 5.73
N ALA A 29 -9.35 12.72 5.22
CA ALA A 29 -9.93 11.42 4.88
C ALA A 29 -10.60 11.50 3.50
N HIS A 30 -10.34 10.51 2.65
CA HIS A 30 -10.94 10.40 1.33
C HIS A 30 -12.16 9.47 1.39
N LEU A 31 -13.36 10.04 1.40
CA LEU A 31 -14.65 9.36 1.44
C LEU A 31 -15.21 9.30 0.02
N LEU A 32 -15.00 8.21 -0.72
CA LEU A 32 -15.25 8.18 -2.15
C LEU A 32 -16.72 7.99 -2.51
N VAL A 33 -17.38 6.97 -1.96
CA VAL A 33 -18.64 6.46 -2.51
C VAL A 33 -19.80 6.61 -1.54
N ASP A 34 -20.97 6.95 -2.11
CA ASP A 34 -22.32 6.96 -1.51
C ASP A 34 -22.42 7.59 -0.11
N ASN A 35 -21.95 8.83 -0.02
CA ASN A 35 -21.85 9.57 1.25
C ASN A 35 -23.19 10.21 1.69
N THR A 36 -24.29 9.94 0.98
CA THR A 36 -25.55 10.66 1.19
C THR A 36 -26.55 9.93 2.08
N GLY A 37 -26.31 8.64 2.37
CA GLY A 37 -27.15 7.83 3.24
C GLY A 37 -26.63 7.71 4.66
N PRO A 38 -27.28 6.88 5.50
CA PRO A 38 -26.83 6.63 6.88
C PRO A 38 -25.37 6.18 7.01
N ARG A 39 -24.88 5.44 6.01
CA ARG A 39 -23.48 5.00 5.90
C ARG A 39 -22.53 6.17 5.69
N GLY A 40 -22.85 7.10 4.79
CA GLY A 40 -22.03 8.29 4.55
C GLY A 40 -21.88 9.16 5.78
N ILE A 41 -22.95 9.33 6.55
CA ILE A 41 -22.91 10.05 7.83
C ILE A 41 -22.07 9.31 8.89
N ALA A 42 -22.16 7.98 8.95
CA ALA A 42 -21.29 7.18 9.82
C ALA A 42 -19.79 7.35 9.42
N ASN A 43 -19.49 7.26 8.15
CA ASN A 43 -18.13 7.48 7.62
C ASN A 43 -17.60 8.89 7.97
N LEU A 44 -18.40 9.94 7.88
CA LEU A 44 -18.00 11.29 8.30
C LEU A 44 -17.69 11.37 9.80
N LYS A 45 -18.46 10.72 10.66
CA LYS A 45 -18.19 10.67 12.10
C LYS A 45 -16.89 9.93 12.39
N TRP A 46 -16.65 8.81 11.74
CA TRP A 46 -15.40 8.06 11.87
C TRP A 46 -14.21 8.85 11.31
N ALA A 47 -14.41 9.56 10.19
CA ALA A 47 -13.39 10.48 9.66
C ALA A 47 -13.09 11.59 10.65
N ARG A 48 -14.11 12.21 11.28
CA ARG A 48 -13.92 13.24 12.31
C ARG A 48 -13.09 12.75 13.49
N TYR A 49 -13.31 11.50 13.92
CA TYR A 49 -12.51 10.86 14.97
C TYR A 49 -11.04 10.70 14.53
N LEU A 50 -10.82 10.33 13.28
CA LEU A 50 -9.48 10.18 12.70
C LEU A 50 -8.73 11.51 12.53
N VAL A 51 -9.38 12.51 11.89
CA VAL A 51 -8.71 13.73 11.42
C VAL A 51 -8.72 14.87 12.44
N GLY A 52 -9.57 14.81 13.46
CA GLY A 52 -9.71 15.86 14.45
C GLY A 52 -10.47 17.09 13.95
N LYS A 53 -10.55 18.11 14.79
CA LYS A 53 -11.17 19.40 14.50
C LYS A 53 -10.37 20.14 13.41
N TYR A 54 -11.08 20.71 12.44
CA TYR A 54 -10.53 21.39 11.27
C TYR A 54 -9.71 20.49 10.33
N GLY A 55 -9.84 19.16 10.47
CA GLY A 55 -9.36 18.19 9.48
C GLY A 55 -10.25 18.18 8.24
N TYR A 56 -9.79 17.51 7.19
CA TYR A 56 -10.40 17.54 5.86
C TYR A 56 -11.17 16.26 5.57
N ALA A 57 -12.28 16.39 4.83
CA ALA A 57 -13.04 15.28 4.30
C ALA A 57 -13.28 15.49 2.81
N LYS A 58 -12.88 14.53 1.96
CA LYS A 58 -13.08 14.56 0.50
C LYS A 58 -14.24 13.65 0.12
N THR A 59 -15.07 14.10 -0.82
CA THR A 59 -16.12 13.29 -1.46
C THR A 59 -16.20 13.56 -2.95
N LEU A 60 -16.77 12.61 -3.68
CA LEU A 60 -17.06 12.73 -5.10
C LEU A 60 -18.46 13.29 -5.32
N MET A 61 -18.57 14.31 -6.15
CA MET A 61 -19.82 14.89 -6.66
C MET A 61 -19.92 14.61 -8.16
N ALA A 62 -20.42 13.42 -8.52
CA ALA A 62 -20.48 12.93 -9.89
C ALA A 62 -21.80 13.27 -10.60
N ASP A 63 -21.87 12.95 -11.90
CA ASP A 63 -22.98 13.18 -12.83
C ASP A 63 -23.26 14.66 -13.12
N ILE A 64 -22.24 15.50 -13.08
CA ILE A 64 -22.37 16.89 -13.50
C ILE A 64 -22.30 16.93 -15.02
N THR A 65 -23.33 17.54 -15.64
CA THR A 65 -23.45 17.78 -17.08
C THR A 65 -23.74 19.26 -17.35
N LYS A 66 -23.63 19.70 -18.58
CA LYS A 66 -23.98 21.08 -18.97
C LYS A 66 -25.40 21.51 -18.56
N ASP A 67 -26.32 20.54 -18.41
CA ASP A 67 -27.73 20.77 -18.05
C ASP A 67 -27.95 20.78 -16.52
N THR A 68 -26.93 20.52 -15.70
CA THR A 68 -27.05 20.50 -14.24
C THR A 68 -27.40 21.87 -13.70
N GLN A 69 -28.51 21.98 -12.95
CA GLN A 69 -29.06 23.26 -12.48
C GLN A 69 -28.57 23.68 -11.08
N GLY A 70 -27.93 22.76 -10.31
CA GLY A 70 -27.42 23.03 -8.98
C GLY A 70 -26.92 21.75 -8.29
N PRO A 71 -26.52 21.81 -7.02
CA PRO A 71 -26.07 20.64 -6.29
C PRO A 71 -27.23 19.69 -5.98
N LYS A 72 -26.95 18.39 -5.96
CA LYS A 72 -27.89 17.38 -5.47
C LYS A 72 -28.13 17.61 -3.96
N PRO A 73 -29.37 17.37 -3.43
CA PRO A 73 -29.65 17.56 -1.99
C PRO A 73 -28.68 16.86 -1.07
N GLY A 74 -28.30 15.62 -1.36
CA GLY A 74 -27.33 14.87 -0.55
C GLY A 74 -25.94 15.49 -0.51
N TRP A 75 -25.52 16.27 -1.51
CA TRP A 75 -24.25 17.00 -1.47
C TRP A 75 -24.34 18.19 -0.52
N VAL A 76 -25.48 18.87 -0.51
CA VAL A 76 -25.78 19.96 0.44
C VAL A 76 -25.76 19.44 1.88
N ASP A 77 -26.44 18.32 2.12
CA ASP A 77 -26.50 17.68 3.43
C ASP A 77 -25.09 17.25 3.90
N TRP A 78 -24.30 16.66 3.01
CA TRP A 78 -22.93 16.22 3.32
C TRP A 78 -22.01 17.39 3.69
N VAL A 79 -22.05 18.49 2.94
CA VAL A 79 -21.27 19.70 3.23
C VAL A 79 -21.69 20.32 4.55
N ASN A 80 -23.01 20.40 4.82
CA ASN A 80 -23.52 20.88 6.11
C ASN A 80 -23.05 20.00 7.27
N GLU A 81 -23.05 18.67 7.10
CA GLU A 81 -22.57 17.75 8.12
C GLU A 81 -21.07 17.88 8.36
N CYS A 82 -20.25 18.11 7.31
CA CYS A 82 -18.83 18.45 7.50
C CYS A 82 -18.67 19.68 8.38
N TYR A 83 -19.39 20.78 8.10
CA TYR A 83 -19.32 21.99 8.89
C TYR A 83 -19.83 21.79 10.33
N ARG A 84 -20.92 21.03 10.49
CA ARG A 84 -21.45 20.68 11.84
C ARG A 84 -20.43 19.90 12.65
N LEU A 85 -19.64 19.04 12.01
CA LEU A 85 -18.57 18.26 12.63
C LEU A 85 -17.24 19.05 12.73
N GLU A 86 -17.22 20.34 12.37
CA GLU A 86 -16.04 21.19 12.33
C GLU A 86 -14.92 20.59 11.43
N MET A 87 -15.30 20.01 10.29
CA MET A 87 -14.39 19.53 9.25
C MET A 87 -14.47 20.41 8.00
N ILE A 88 -13.39 20.45 7.23
CA ILE A 88 -13.27 21.22 5.98
C ILE A 88 -13.65 20.30 4.82
N PRO A 89 -14.73 20.62 4.06
CA PRO A 89 -15.14 19.82 2.92
C PRO A 89 -14.21 20.03 1.71
N VAL A 90 -13.87 18.93 1.04
CA VAL A 90 -13.16 18.87 -0.23
C VAL A 90 -14.07 18.16 -1.23
N CYS A 91 -14.61 18.92 -2.19
CA CYS A 91 -15.59 18.45 -3.16
C CYS A 91 -14.87 18.18 -4.49
N ARG A 92 -14.66 16.91 -4.83
CA ARG A 92 -14.19 16.50 -6.15
C ARG A 92 -15.38 16.49 -7.11
N LEU A 93 -15.32 17.32 -8.15
CA LEU A 93 -16.36 17.39 -9.18
C LEU A 93 -16.05 16.42 -10.32
N GLY A 94 -17.04 15.65 -10.77
CA GLY A 94 -16.88 14.67 -11.83
C GLY A 94 -18.08 14.61 -12.76
N GLY A 95 -17.86 14.13 -13.97
CA GLY A 95 -18.91 13.87 -14.97
C GLY A 95 -19.62 12.55 -14.76
N ILE A 96 -20.09 11.94 -15.85
CA ILE A 96 -20.79 10.66 -15.85
C ILE A 96 -19.79 9.51 -15.94
N TYR A 97 -20.02 8.45 -15.16
CA TYR A 97 -19.26 7.19 -15.26
C TYR A 97 -20.02 6.15 -16.10
N ARG A 98 -19.35 5.59 -17.13
CA ARG A 98 -19.88 4.51 -17.99
C ARG A 98 -18.77 3.49 -18.31
N GLY A 99 -18.26 2.77 -17.29
CA GLY A 99 -17.08 1.92 -17.42
C GLY A 99 -15.77 2.70 -17.59
N GLY A 100 -15.84 4.01 -17.44
CA GLY A 100 -14.82 5.04 -17.45
C GLY A 100 -15.51 6.40 -17.34
N TRP A 101 -14.77 7.42 -16.93
CA TRP A 101 -15.32 8.78 -16.79
C TRP A 101 -15.42 9.45 -18.16
N ILE A 102 -16.64 9.92 -18.49
CA ILE A 102 -16.88 10.65 -19.73
C ILE A 102 -16.39 12.08 -19.56
N LYS A 103 -15.46 12.50 -20.41
CA LYS A 103 -14.94 13.86 -20.43
C LYS A 103 -16.06 14.89 -20.65
N PRO A 104 -15.92 16.14 -20.20
CA PRO A 104 -16.86 17.20 -20.49
C PRO A 104 -17.05 17.39 -22.00
N GLU A 105 -18.30 17.68 -22.41
CA GLU A 105 -18.62 18.04 -23.80
C GLU A 105 -18.21 19.49 -24.07
N ALA A 106 -17.42 19.70 -25.10
CA ALA A 106 -17.05 21.06 -25.55
C ALA A 106 -18.22 21.75 -26.23
N ASP A 107 -18.28 23.08 -26.12
CA ASP A 107 -19.20 23.92 -26.85
C ASP A 107 -18.81 23.98 -28.36
N PRO A 108 -19.70 24.45 -29.24
CA PRO A 108 -19.42 24.56 -30.69
C PRO A 108 -18.19 25.42 -31.04
N ASP A 109 -17.82 26.36 -30.20
CA ASP A 109 -16.60 27.20 -30.33
C ASP A 109 -15.34 26.51 -29.82
N GLY A 110 -15.44 25.29 -29.30
CA GLY A 110 -14.37 24.50 -28.73
C GLY A 110 -13.97 24.87 -27.28
N GLY A 111 -14.74 25.77 -26.64
CA GLY A 111 -14.62 26.09 -25.21
C GLY A 111 -15.49 25.17 -24.35
N TYR A 112 -15.56 25.46 -23.05
CA TYR A 112 -16.35 24.71 -22.07
C TYR A 112 -17.31 25.61 -21.27
N GLY A 113 -17.73 26.74 -21.83
CA GLY A 113 -18.56 27.74 -21.15
C GLY A 113 -19.85 27.17 -20.57
N SER A 114 -20.57 26.32 -21.33
CA SER A 114 -21.81 25.70 -20.87
C SER A 114 -21.58 24.76 -19.67
N MET A 115 -20.51 23.97 -19.70
CA MET A 115 -20.13 23.08 -18.59
C MET A 115 -19.62 23.88 -17.39
N ALA A 116 -18.84 24.93 -17.62
CA ALA A 116 -18.34 25.82 -16.58
C ALA A 116 -19.46 26.52 -15.81
N GLU A 117 -20.50 27.01 -16.52
CA GLU A 117 -21.68 27.59 -15.87
C GLU A 117 -22.51 26.55 -15.09
N ALA A 118 -22.57 25.29 -15.54
CA ALA A 118 -23.20 24.21 -14.77
C ALA A 118 -22.42 23.93 -13.48
N VAL A 119 -21.11 23.81 -13.57
CA VAL A 119 -20.24 23.66 -12.38
C VAL A 119 -20.39 24.84 -11.43
N LYS A 120 -20.43 26.08 -11.95
CA LYS A 120 -20.67 27.26 -11.14
C LYS A 120 -22.00 27.21 -10.40
N ARG A 121 -23.09 26.79 -11.06
CA ARG A 121 -24.40 26.61 -10.39
C ARG A 121 -24.32 25.58 -9.24
N VAL A 122 -23.63 24.46 -9.47
CA VAL A 122 -23.40 23.47 -8.42
C VAL A 122 -22.65 24.09 -7.25
N VAL A 123 -21.47 24.70 -7.50
CA VAL A 123 -20.62 25.26 -6.45
C VAL A 123 -21.31 26.42 -5.72
N ALA A 124 -22.03 27.30 -6.43
CA ALA A 124 -22.78 28.42 -5.83
C ALA A 124 -23.88 27.93 -4.86
N GLY A 125 -24.53 26.81 -5.18
CA GLY A 125 -25.60 26.23 -4.35
C GLY A 125 -25.13 25.38 -3.17
N LEU A 126 -23.83 25.07 -3.06
CA LEU A 126 -23.31 24.36 -1.90
C LEU A 126 -23.29 25.26 -0.65
N PRO A 127 -23.44 24.74 0.56
CA PRO A 127 -23.36 25.52 1.81
C PRO A 127 -22.01 26.20 2.02
N ARG A 128 -22.01 27.28 2.78
CA ARG A 128 -20.81 28.02 3.22
C ARG A 128 -20.76 28.10 4.73
N SER A 129 -19.55 28.08 5.26
CA SER A 129 -19.27 28.39 6.66
C SER A 129 -18.62 29.76 6.77
N ASP A 130 -18.89 30.49 7.84
CA ASP A 130 -18.19 31.75 8.12
C ASP A 130 -16.74 31.55 8.56
N LYS A 131 -16.39 30.32 8.98
CA LYS A 131 -15.08 29.99 9.54
C LYS A 131 -14.26 29.05 8.66
N LEU A 132 -14.89 28.15 7.91
CA LEU A 132 -14.22 27.08 7.20
C LEU A 132 -14.35 27.28 5.69
N PRO A 133 -13.25 27.10 4.93
CA PRO A 133 -13.30 27.15 3.48
C PRO A 133 -14.04 25.94 2.87
N LEU A 134 -14.40 26.08 1.60
CA LEU A 134 -14.86 25.01 0.72
C LEU A 134 -13.78 24.77 -0.34
N TYR A 135 -13.19 23.59 -0.38
CA TYR A 135 -12.28 23.21 -1.45
C TYR A 135 -13.04 22.50 -2.56
N VAL A 136 -12.69 22.83 -3.81
CA VAL A 136 -13.29 22.28 -5.02
C VAL A 136 -12.19 21.75 -5.91
N GLU A 137 -12.14 20.45 -6.09
CA GLU A 137 -11.21 19.76 -6.99
C GLU A 137 -11.94 19.50 -8.32
N VAL A 138 -11.41 20.04 -9.43
CA VAL A 138 -12.04 20.01 -10.73
C VAL A 138 -11.54 18.82 -11.54
N TRP A 139 -12.29 17.74 -11.52
CA TRP A 139 -11.98 16.45 -12.14
C TRP A 139 -11.02 15.57 -11.31
N ASN A 140 -10.55 14.45 -11.95
CA ASN A 140 -9.60 13.47 -11.39
C ASN A 140 -8.72 12.91 -12.50
N GLU A 141 -7.45 12.77 -12.28
CA GLU A 141 -6.45 12.07 -13.10
C GLU A 141 -6.70 12.15 -14.61
N PRO A 142 -6.91 13.36 -15.19
CA PRO A 142 -7.25 13.52 -16.60
C PRO A 142 -6.15 13.06 -17.57
N ASN A 143 -5.00 12.66 -17.03
CA ASN A 143 -3.91 12.02 -17.75
C ASN A 143 -4.07 10.50 -17.88
N LEU A 144 -5.12 9.90 -17.31
CA LEU A 144 -5.48 8.49 -17.49
C LEU A 144 -6.63 8.31 -18.48
N GLY A 145 -6.58 7.27 -19.32
CA GLY A 145 -7.64 6.99 -20.28
C GLY A 145 -8.99 6.73 -19.61
N VAL A 146 -9.03 5.99 -18.52
CA VAL A 146 -10.26 5.70 -17.76
C VAL A 146 -10.93 6.96 -17.21
N GLU A 147 -10.15 8.02 -17.00
CA GLU A 147 -10.64 9.30 -16.46
C GLU A 147 -11.02 10.33 -17.54
N TRP A 148 -10.69 10.07 -18.83
CA TRP A 148 -10.91 11.01 -19.92
C TRP A 148 -11.42 10.34 -21.21
N SER A 149 -12.58 9.67 -21.14
CA SER A 149 -13.23 8.99 -22.28
C SER A 149 -12.32 8.03 -23.05
N GLY A 150 -11.49 7.26 -22.37
CA GLY A 150 -10.60 6.25 -22.94
C GLY A 150 -9.28 6.79 -23.51
N LYS A 151 -9.15 8.12 -23.75
CA LYS A 151 -7.92 8.72 -24.29
C LYS A 151 -7.65 10.07 -23.65
N PRO A 152 -6.53 10.21 -22.88
CA PRO A 152 -6.15 11.48 -22.28
C PRO A 152 -5.93 12.58 -23.33
N ASN A 153 -6.38 13.79 -23.00
CA ASN A 153 -6.08 14.99 -23.80
C ASN A 153 -5.91 16.18 -22.85
N LEU A 154 -4.68 16.47 -22.48
CA LEU A 154 -4.35 17.47 -21.49
C LEU A 154 -4.56 18.90 -21.97
N ARG A 155 -4.59 19.15 -23.27
CA ARG A 155 -4.94 20.46 -23.84
C ARG A 155 -6.44 20.74 -23.63
N GLU A 156 -7.30 19.75 -23.91
CA GLU A 156 -8.74 19.85 -23.62
C GLU A 156 -8.98 20.06 -22.13
N TYR A 157 -8.30 19.27 -21.28
CA TYR A 157 -8.44 19.40 -19.83
C TYR A 157 -7.98 20.78 -19.33
N ALA A 158 -6.85 21.29 -19.79
CA ALA A 158 -6.33 22.60 -19.37
C ALA A 158 -7.33 23.71 -19.71
N ARG A 159 -7.90 23.70 -20.92
CA ARG A 159 -8.93 24.66 -21.33
C ARG A 159 -10.20 24.53 -20.50
N PHE A 160 -10.72 23.32 -20.33
CA PHE A 160 -11.86 23.03 -19.45
C PHE A 160 -11.63 23.58 -18.04
N PHE A 161 -10.47 23.29 -17.44
CA PHE A 161 -10.14 23.75 -16.10
C PHE A 161 -10.09 25.29 -15.99
N VAL A 162 -9.50 25.98 -16.97
CA VAL A 162 -9.44 27.44 -17.03
C VAL A 162 -10.85 28.04 -17.09
N ASP A 163 -11.71 27.52 -17.97
CA ASP A 163 -13.11 27.99 -18.12
C ASP A 163 -13.90 27.78 -16.84
N VAL A 164 -13.79 26.59 -16.20
CA VAL A 164 -14.43 26.28 -14.93
C VAL A 164 -13.92 27.18 -13.80
N SER A 165 -12.61 27.40 -13.73
CA SER A 165 -12.02 28.26 -12.71
C SER A 165 -12.54 29.71 -12.83
N LYS A 166 -12.59 30.27 -14.03
CA LYS A 166 -13.17 31.60 -14.29
C LYS A 166 -14.63 31.69 -13.84
N ALA A 167 -15.42 30.68 -14.17
CA ALA A 167 -16.84 30.60 -13.79
C ALA A 167 -17.01 30.53 -12.26
N ILE A 168 -16.24 29.69 -11.56
CA ILE A 168 -16.28 29.61 -10.09
C ILE A 168 -15.84 30.95 -9.46
N ARG A 169 -14.76 31.57 -9.95
CA ARG A 169 -14.27 32.86 -9.43
C ARG A 169 -15.31 33.97 -9.61
N SER A 170 -16.15 33.89 -10.65
CA SER A 170 -17.23 34.87 -10.87
C SER A 170 -18.34 34.84 -9.80
N ILE A 171 -18.38 33.82 -8.93
CA ILE A 171 -19.25 33.78 -7.74
C ILE A 171 -18.85 34.88 -6.74
N GLY A 172 -17.58 35.28 -6.72
CA GLY A 172 -17.07 36.36 -5.85
C GLY A 172 -16.91 35.95 -4.38
N ASP A 173 -16.88 34.67 -4.06
CA ASP A 173 -16.75 34.16 -2.69
C ASP A 173 -15.33 33.61 -2.43
N SER A 174 -14.54 34.35 -1.66
CA SER A 174 -13.14 34.02 -1.35
C SER A 174 -12.95 32.77 -0.47
N ARG A 175 -14.04 32.25 0.12
CA ARG A 175 -14.03 31.01 0.92
C ARG A 175 -13.94 29.77 0.03
N ILE A 176 -14.24 29.89 -1.27
CA ILE A 176 -14.06 28.82 -2.24
C ILE A 176 -12.58 28.76 -2.63
N LYS A 177 -11.99 27.58 -2.51
CA LYS A 177 -10.62 27.29 -2.93
C LYS A 177 -10.62 26.29 -4.08
N ILE A 178 -10.12 26.73 -5.22
CA ILE A 178 -10.12 25.95 -6.46
C ILE A 178 -8.84 25.14 -6.54
N MET A 179 -8.97 23.86 -6.88
CA MET A 179 -7.87 22.95 -7.16
C MET A 179 -8.04 22.33 -8.56
N ASN A 180 -6.92 22.04 -9.21
CA ASN A 180 -6.92 21.17 -10.40
C ASN A 180 -7.46 19.79 -10.06
N GLY A 181 -7.87 19.01 -11.06
CA GLY A 181 -7.96 17.55 -10.92
C GLY A 181 -6.54 17.00 -10.84
N ALA A 182 -6.20 16.43 -9.71
CA ALA A 182 -4.86 15.89 -9.51
C ALA A 182 -4.50 14.90 -10.64
N PHE A 183 -3.26 14.90 -11.06
CA PHE A 183 -2.77 13.89 -12.01
C PHE A 183 -2.39 12.59 -11.29
N ALA A 184 -2.50 11.46 -11.99
CA ALA A 184 -1.78 10.25 -11.61
C ALA A 184 -0.29 10.54 -11.76
N LEU A 185 0.29 11.14 -10.77
CA LEU A 185 1.56 11.84 -10.62
C LEU A 185 2.36 12.02 -11.92
N SER A 186 2.37 13.23 -12.47
CA SER A 186 3.01 13.44 -13.78
C SER A 186 3.48 14.88 -13.99
N ALA A 187 4.79 15.08 -13.88
CA ALA A 187 5.44 16.35 -14.24
C ALA A 187 5.24 16.73 -15.72
N SER A 188 5.24 15.75 -16.63
CA SER A 188 5.01 15.99 -18.07
C SER A 188 3.60 16.45 -18.36
N SER A 189 2.59 15.90 -17.66
CA SER A 189 1.20 16.31 -17.78
C SER A 189 1.00 17.76 -17.28
N THR A 190 1.63 18.09 -16.16
CA THR A 190 1.64 19.48 -15.64
C THR A 190 2.26 20.44 -16.66
N GLU A 191 3.39 20.06 -17.25
CA GLU A 191 4.08 20.87 -18.26
C GLU A 191 3.23 21.07 -19.54
N GLU A 192 2.56 20.01 -19.99
CA GLU A 192 1.66 20.07 -21.17
C GLU A 192 0.49 21.02 -20.91
N CYS A 193 -0.16 20.96 -19.74
CA CYS A 193 -1.25 21.89 -19.39
C CYS A 193 -0.78 23.34 -19.36
N CYS A 194 0.38 23.62 -18.73
CA CYS A 194 0.94 24.97 -18.66
C CYS A 194 1.32 25.52 -20.07
N LYS A 195 1.76 24.66 -20.98
CA LYS A 195 2.06 25.06 -22.38
C LYS A 195 0.81 25.27 -23.22
N ALA A 196 -0.23 24.45 -22.99
CA ALA A 196 -1.45 24.49 -23.76
C ALA A 196 -2.31 25.73 -23.46
N GLU A 197 -2.42 26.10 -22.19
CA GLU A 197 -3.23 27.21 -21.69
C GLU A 197 -2.39 28.07 -20.73
N PRO A 198 -1.87 29.23 -21.14
CA PRO A 198 -1.03 30.08 -20.29
C PRO A 198 -1.73 30.55 -19.00
N GLU A 199 -3.06 30.65 -18.99
CA GLU A 199 -3.84 31.01 -17.81
C GLU A 199 -3.96 29.86 -16.80
N PHE A 200 -3.65 28.61 -17.19
CA PHE A 200 -3.75 27.43 -16.34
C PHE A 200 -2.97 27.61 -15.04
N ILE A 201 -1.76 28.19 -15.12
CA ILE A 201 -0.88 28.43 -13.99
C ILE A 201 -1.52 29.29 -12.89
N ASN A 202 -2.47 30.17 -13.22
CA ASN A 202 -3.16 31.07 -12.30
C ASN A 202 -4.60 30.64 -11.99
N SER A 203 -5.04 29.50 -12.50
CA SER A 203 -6.45 29.07 -12.40
C SER A 203 -6.77 28.28 -11.13
N PHE A 204 -5.78 27.93 -10.30
CA PHE A 204 -5.97 27.24 -9.03
C PHE A 204 -5.48 28.07 -7.83
N ASP A 205 -6.01 27.80 -6.65
CA ASP A 205 -5.57 28.37 -5.38
C ASP A 205 -4.59 27.43 -4.65
N VAL A 206 -4.85 26.12 -4.72
CA VAL A 206 -4.03 25.03 -4.15
C VAL A 206 -3.86 23.96 -5.22
N TRP A 207 -2.66 23.42 -5.34
CA TRP A 207 -2.34 22.33 -6.25
C TRP A 207 -2.76 21.00 -5.65
N ALA A 208 -3.60 20.24 -6.34
CA ALA A 208 -3.94 18.86 -5.99
C ALA A 208 -2.97 17.89 -6.65
N SER A 209 -2.51 16.86 -5.92
CA SER A 209 -1.56 15.86 -6.40
C SER A 209 -1.84 14.49 -5.80
N HIS A 210 -1.50 13.41 -6.54
CA HIS A 210 -1.66 12.00 -6.14
C HIS A 210 -0.31 11.27 -6.08
N PRO A 211 0.58 11.56 -5.13
CA PRO A 211 1.84 10.85 -4.94
C PRO A 211 1.61 9.52 -4.22
N TYR A 212 1.71 8.39 -4.93
CA TYR A 212 1.62 7.07 -4.34
C TYR A 212 3.02 6.48 -4.13
N PRO A 213 3.43 6.17 -2.87
CA PRO A 213 4.79 5.69 -2.57
C PRO A 213 5.00 4.21 -2.87
N GLN A 214 4.01 3.49 -3.38
CA GLN A 214 4.04 2.04 -3.55
C GLN A 214 4.36 1.31 -2.23
N ASN A 215 5.48 0.57 -2.14
CA ASN A 215 5.93 -0.08 -0.89
C ASN A 215 7.11 0.64 -0.21
N HIS A 216 7.46 1.86 -0.68
CA HIS A 216 8.57 2.60 -0.09
C HIS A 216 8.18 3.22 1.26
N PRO A 217 9.02 3.06 2.30
CA PRO A 217 8.76 3.69 3.58
C PRO A 217 8.89 5.22 3.50
N PRO A 218 8.30 6.00 4.44
CA PRO A 218 8.31 7.47 4.38
C PRO A 218 9.70 8.13 4.35
N GLU A 219 10.71 7.47 4.88
CA GLU A 219 12.11 7.90 4.81
C GLU A 219 12.71 7.85 3.40
N TYR A 220 12.04 7.18 2.45
CA TYR A 220 12.39 7.20 1.04
C TYR A 220 11.63 8.37 0.38
N ASN A 221 12.24 9.55 0.34
CA ASN A 221 11.59 10.78 -0.09
C ASN A 221 12.53 11.73 -0.84
N ILE A 222 11.95 12.72 -1.50
CA ILE A 222 12.68 13.73 -2.29
C ILE A 222 13.28 14.81 -1.39
N HIS A 223 12.55 15.26 -0.35
CA HIS A 223 13.01 16.30 0.57
C HIS A 223 14.35 15.97 1.22
N ASP A 224 14.53 14.72 1.66
CA ASP A 224 15.77 14.26 2.29
C ASP A 224 16.81 13.75 1.28
N GLY A 225 16.46 13.72 -0.02
CA GLY A 225 17.34 13.24 -1.10
C GLY A 225 17.63 11.75 -1.08
N THR A 226 16.79 10.96 -0.43
CA THR A 226 16.99 9.51 -0.24
C THR A 226 16.36 8.67 -1.37
N ALA A 227 15.37 9.23 -2.08
CA ALA A 227 14.65 8.53 -3.14
C ALA A 227 15.46 8.46 -4.44
N LYS A 228 15.56 7.25 -5.02
CA LYS A 228 16.06 7.01 -6.39
C LYS A 228 14.92 7.13 -7.40
N ALA A 229 13.79 6.43 -7.17
CA ALA A 229 12.55 6.56 -7.94
C ALA A 229 11.69 7.67 -7.31
N LYS A 230 11.83 8.90 -7.82
CA LYS A 230 11.20 10.09 -7.23
C LYS A 230 9.68 10.16 -7.41
N ASP A 231 9.14 9.44 -8.36
CA ASP A 231 7.71 9.32 -8.64
C ASP A 231 6.99 8.33 -7.68
N HIS A 232 7.74 7.51 -6.95
CA HIS A 232 7.20 6.55 -5.98
C HIS A 232 7.53 6.97 -4.54
N THR A 233 7.17 8.20 -4.17
CA THR A 233 7.46 8.77 -2.84
C THR A 233 6.24 9.48 -2.25
N ILE A 234 6.25 9.68 -0.93
CA ILE A 234 5.19 10.43 -0.23
C ILE A 234 5.16 11.93 -0.55
N ASP A 235 6.18 12.43 -1.26
CA ASP A 235 6.37 13.83 -1.66
C ASP A 235 6.62 14.01 -3.16
N GLY A 236 6.20 13.03 -3.98
CA GLY A 236 6.34 13.08 -5.43
C GLY A 236 5.73 14.33 -6.10
N TYR A 237 4.79 15.02 -5.41
CA TYR A 237 4.25 16.32 -5.86
C TYR A 237 5.34 17.36 -6.14
N LEU A 238 6.54 17.21 -5.57
CA LEU A 238 7.67 18.11 -5.84
C LEU A 238 8.11 18.07 -7.31
N LEU A 239 7.88 16.99 -8.01
CA LEU A 239 8.13 16.89 -9.45
C LEU A 239 7.19 17.82 -10.24
N GLU A 240 5.92 17.91 -9.83
CA GLU A 240 4.91 18.77 -10.45
C GLU A 240 5.13 20.24 -10.08
N THR A 241 5.37 20.54 -8.80
CA THR A 241 5.61 21.93 -8.36
C THR A 241 6.90 22.52 -8.93
N ALA A 242 7.93 21.70 -9.19
CA ALA A 242 9.11 22.12 -9.91
C ALA A 242 8.81 22.55 -11.37
N VAL A 243 7.80 21.94 -12.01
CA VAL A 243 7.32 22.41 -13.31
C VAL A 243 6.58 23.74 -13.16
N LEU A 244 5.66 23.87 -12.18
CA LEU A 244 4.94 25.11 -11.93
C LEU A 244 5.90 26.29 -11.68
N GLU A 245 7.01 26.06 -10.99
CA GLU A 245 8.05 27.06 -10.77
C GLU A 245 8.72 27.51 -12.08
N LYS A 246 9.01 26.59 -13.02
CA LYS A 246 9.54 26.90 -14.36
C LYS A 246 8.60 27.83 -15.15
N PHE A 247 7.28 27.70 -14.93
CA PHE A 247 6.27 28.56 -15.55
C PHE A 247 5.96 29.83 -14.71
N GLY A 248 6.77 30.13 -13.68
CA GLY A 248 6.75 31.39 -12.93
C GLY A 248 5.90 31.37 -11.65
N ARG A 249 5.32 30.25 -11.24
CA ARG A 249 4.55 30.13 -10.00
C ARG A 249 5.34 29.44 -8.89
N LYS A 250 5.86 30.25 -7.99
CA LYS A 250 6.63 29.82 -6.81
C LYS A 250 5.71 29.66 -5.58
N ASP A 251 6.23 29.00 -4.56
CA ASP A 251 5.58 28.85 -3.25
C ASP A 251 4.14 28.28 -3.31
N VAL A 252 3.93 27.35 -4.23
CA VAL A 252 2.63 26.69 -4.43
C VAL A 252 2.26 25.89 -3.17
N LYS A 253 1.06 26.15 -2.63
CA LYS A 253 0.47 25.30 -1.61
C LYS A 253 -0.11 24.04 -2.25
N VAL A 254 0.09 22.89 -1.62
CA VAL A 254 -0.27 21.58 -2.14
C VAL A 254 -1.26 20.89 -1.21
N MET A 255 -2.26 20.24 -1.78
CA MET A 255 -3.11 19.27 -1.11
C MET A 255 -2.87 17.90 -1.76
N ILE A 256 -2.39 16.95 -0.99
CA ILE A 256 -2.35 15.56 -1.43
C ILE A 256 -3.76 15.01 -1.30
N THR A 257 -4.48 14.95 -2.43
CA THR A 257 -5.90 14.56 -2.45
C THR A 257 -6.11 13.05 -2.57
N GLU A 258 -5.04 12.31 -2.92
CA GLU A 258 -4.93 10.86 -2.82
C GLU A 258 -3.48 10.44 -2.60
N THR A 259 -3.30 9.44 -1.75
CA THR A 259 -2.03 8.73 -1.50
C THR A 259 -2.33 7.50 -0.66
N GLY A 260 -1.36 6.64 -0.42
CA GLY A 260 -1.50 5.53 0.50
C GLY A 260 -0.73 4.29 0.07
N TYR A 261 -0.87 3.26 0.88
CA TYR A 261 -0.22 1.98 0.70
C TYR A 261 -1.26 0.88 0.49
N ALA A 262 -1.19 0.20 -0.65
CA ALA A 262 -2.03 -0.96 -0.96
C ALA A 262 -1.47 -2.23 -0.32
N LEU A 263 -2.32 -3.04 0.29
CA LEU A 263 -1.92 -4.35 0.80
C LEU A 263 -1.53 -5.30 -0.35
N GLY A 264 -0.44 -6.04 -0.16
CA GLY A 264 0.02 -7.11 -1.08
C GLY A 264 1.25 -6.77 -1.90
N GLU A 265 1.54 -7.63 -2.89
CA GLU A 265 2.80 -7.65 -3.65
C GLU A 265 2.61 -7.47 -5.16
N ASP A 266 1.51 -6.89 -5.62
CA ASP A 266 1.25 -6.73 -7.06
C ASP A 266 1.71 -5.38 -7.64
N LEU A 267 0.85 -4.73 -8.45
CA LEU A 267 1.11 -3.50 -9.18
C LEU A 267 1.65 -2.32 -8.34
N PHE A 268 1.46 -2.37 -7.01
CA PHE A 268 1.88 -1.32 -6.09
C PHE A 268 3.16 -1.70 -5.32
N HIS A 269 3.93 -2.66 -5.83
CA HIS A 269 5.19 -3.11 -5.27
C HIS A 269 6.35 -2.75 -6.19
N ASP A 270 7.32 -2.02 -5.64
CA ASP A 270 8.58 -1.72 -6.30
C ASP A 270 9.64 -2.79 -6.00
N SER A 271 10.57 -3.01 -6.95
CA SER A 271 11.61 -4.04 -6.87
C SER A 271 12.87 -3.63 -6.09
N GLU A 272 12.89 -2.45 -5.43
CA GLU A 272 14.07 -1.93 -4.73
C GLU A 272 14.40 -2.64 -3.40
N GLY A 273 13.76 -3.77 -3.10
CA GLY A 273 14.07 -4.60 -1.94
C GLY A 273 13.32 -4.23 -0.66
N TYR A 274 12.36 -3.32 -0.72
CA TYR A 274 11.45 -3.05 0.40
C TYR A 274 10.41 -4.16 0.51
N PRO A 275 9.94 -4.47 1.75
CA PRO A 275 8.96 -5.53 1.93
C PRO A 275 7.62 -5.18 1.29
N PRO A 276 6.81 -6.20 0.93
CA PRO A 276 5.40 -6.00 0.61
C PRO A 276 4.66 -5.30 1.73
N ILE A 277 3.59 -4.60 1.37
CA ILE A 277 2.75 -3.92 2.35
C ILE A 277 1.81 -4.90 3.02
N ASP A 278 1.96 -5.05 4.33
CA ASP A 278 1.03 -5.73 5.23
C ASP A 278 0.31 -4.72 6.14
N GLU A 279 -0.61 -5.19 6.98
CA GLU A 279 -1.38 -4.35 7.90
C GLU A 279 -0.51 -3.59 8.92
N TYR A 280 0.65 -4.13 9.28
CA TYR A 280 1.51 -3.55 10.31
C TYR A 280 2.46 -2.52 9.73
N ASN A 281 3.19 -2.86 8.66
CA ASN A 281 4.10 -1.91 8.04
C ASN A 281 3.32 -0.75 7.39
N ARG A 282 2.12 -0.99 6.83
CA ARG A 282 1.21 0.05 6.36
C ARG A 282 0.88 1.05 7.45
N ALA A 283 0.50 0.54 8.63
CA ALA A 283 0.14 1.38 9.77
C ALA A 283 1.32 2.19 10.32
N ASP A 284 2.51 1.57 10.45
CA ASP A 284 3.74 2.26 10.83
C ASP A 284 4.15 3.33 9.82
N TYR A 285 4.08 3.01 8.52
CA TYR A 285 4.43 3.98 7.45
C TYR A 285 3.48 5.17 7.46
N MET A 286 2.17 4.95 7.55
CA MET A 286 1.18 6.04 7.62
C MET A 286 1.33 6.89 8.89
N LEU A 287 1.55 6.27 10.05
CA LEU A 287 1.81 7.01 11.29
C LEU A 287 3.03 7.91 11.15
N ARG A 288 4.15 7.37 10.63
CA ARG A 288 5.40 8.13 10.46
C ARG A 288 5.29 9.19 9.37
N ALA A 289 4.60 8.90 8.26
CA ALA A 289 4.36 9.89 7.21
C ALA A 289 3.65 11.13 7.76
N PHE A 290 2.59 10.95 8.55
CA PHE A 290 1.89 12.07 9.20
C PHE A 290 2.74 12.76 10.26
N ARG A 291 3.37 12.02 11.16
CA ARG A 291 4.07 12.57 12.33
C ARG A 291 5.43 13.19 11.98
N ASP A 292 6.22 12.49 11.16
CA ASP A 292 7.63 12.81 10.97
C ASP A 292 7.92 13.61 9.71
N TYR A 293 7.01 13.56 8.72
CA TYR A 293 7.21 14.16 7.40
C TYR A 293 6.13 15.20 7.06
N TRP A 294 4.94 14.80 6.68
CA TRP A 294 3.90 15.73 6.19
C TRP A 294 3.56 16.87 7.17
N ALA A 295 3.54 16.60 8.47
CA ALA A 295 3.31 17.65 9.48
C ALA A 295 4.39 18.74 9.47
N LYS A 296 5.60 18.41 9.02
CA LYS A 296 6.75 19.32 9.01
C LYS A 296 6.90 20.11 7.71
N TRP A 297 6.26 19.66 6.62
CA TRP A 297 6.36 20.31 5.32
C TRP A 297 5.34 21.46 5.20
N PRO A 298 5.82 22.73 5.19
CA PRO A 298 4.95 23.90 5.32
C PRO A 298 4.11 24.20 4.08
N GLU A 299 4.49 23.67 2.91
CA GLU A 299 3.75 23.79 1.66
C GLU A 299 2.47 22.96 1.64
N LEU A 300 2.38 21.88 2.45
CA LEU A 300 1.20 21.04 2.50
C LEU A 300 0.05 21.71 3.25
N VAL A 301 -1.10 21.77 2.62
CA VAL A 301 -2.38 22.16 3.20
C VAL A 301 -3.02 21.00 3.93
N ALA A 302 -3.13 19.84 3.24
CA ALA A 302 -3.71 18.62 3.79
C ALA A 302 -3.21 17.39 3.03
N VAL A 303 -3.38 16.22 3.66
CA VAL A 303 -3.15 14.90 3.08
C VAL A 303 -4.39 14.05 3.33
N LEU A 304 -5.00 13.57 2.24
CA LEU A 304 -6.22 12.77 2.26
C LEU A 304 -5.93 11.37 1.68
N PRO A 305 -5.49 10.43 2.49
CA PRO A 305 -5.15 9.10 1.99
C PRO A 305 -6.35 8.39 1.37
N PHE A 306 -6.13 7.77 0.22
CA PHE A 306 -7.05 6.87 -0.46
C PHE A 306 -7.06 5.55 0.29
N GLN A 307 -8.15 4.87 0.56
CA GLN A 307 -9.49 5.44 0.67
C GLN A 307 -10.10 5.00 1.99
N PHE A 308 -11.12 5.71 2.47
CA PHE A 308 -11.59 5.53 3.85
C PHE A 308 -12.31 4.19 4.07
N SER A 309 -13.26 3.83 3.22
CA SER A 309 -14.00 2.55 3.32
C SER A 309 -14.78 2.33 2.01
N ASP A 310 -14.41 1.33 1.22
CA ASP A 310 -15.06 1.02 -0.07
C ASP A 310 -14.93 -0.46 -0.43
N PRO A 311 -16.02 -1.19 -0.63
CA PRO A 311 -15.99 -2.61 -0.97
C PRO A 311 -15.30 -2.90 -2.32
N GLY A 312 -15.13 -1.92 -3.20
CA GLY A 312 -14.46 -2.06 -4.49
C GLY A 312 -12.92 -1.98 -4.43
N TRP A 313 -12.36 -1.40 -3.35
CA TRP A 313 -10.92 -1.13 -3.22
C TRP A 313 -10.37 -1.44 -1.82
N THR A 314 -10.80 -2.55 -1.22
CA THR A 314 -10.50 -2.92 0.17
C THR A 314 -9.01 -2.93 0.55
N ARG A 315 -8.12 -3.03 -0.43
CA ARG A 315 -6.66 -3.04 -0.21
C ARG A 315 -6.10 -1.73 0.35
N PHE A 316 -6.82 -0.61 0.18
CA PHE A 316 -6.45 0.70 0.70
C PHE A 316 -7.25 1.09 1.94
N ASP A 317 -8.32 0.38 2.28
CA ASP A 317 -9.28 0.78 3.30
C ASP A 317 -8.65 1.09 4.66
N TRP A 318 -9.20 2.13 5.28
CA TRP A 318 -8.93 2.51 6.67
C TRP A 318 -9.93 1.88 7.64
N VAL A 319 -11.13 1.64 7.16
CA VAL A 319 -12.22 1.01 7.91
C VAL A 319 -12.89 -0.02 7.02
N ASP A 320 -13.00 -1.26 7.52
CA ASP A 320 -13.70 -2.33 6.81
C ASP A 320 -15.11 -1.91 6.42
N PRO A 321 -15.56 -2.13 5.16
CA PRO A 321 -16.89 -1.76 4.69
C PRO A 321 -18.06 -2.37 5.49
N SER A 322 -17.84 -3.47 6.21
CA SER A 322 -18.83 -4.09 7.09
C SER A 322 -18.83 -3.55 8.53
N SER A 323 -18.09 -2.46 8.81
CA SER A 323 -17.98 -1.88 10.15
C SER A 323 -19.26 -1.21 10.61
N ASP A 324 -19.57 -1.32 11.89
CA ASP A 324 -20.59 -0.56 12.62
C ASP A 324 -19.96 0.50 13.52
N THR A 325 -20.79 1.32 14.18
CA THR A 325 -20.33 2.35 15.11
C THR A 325 -20.40 1.84 16.56
N LYS A 326 -19.29 1.92 17.29
CA LYS A 326 -19.21 1.64 18.72
C LYS A 326 -19.89 2.75 19.55
N ALA A 327 -20.08 2.47 20.84
CA ALA A 327 -20.66 3.44 21.79
C ALA A 327 -19.85 4.74 21.94
N ASP A 328 -18.53 4.68 21.73
CA ASP A 328 -17.63 5.84 21.74
C ASP A 328 -17.58 6.61 20.41
N GLY A 329 -18.37 6.18 19.42
CA GLY A 329 -18.44 6.79 18.11
C GLY A 329 -17.38 6.31 17.10
N SER A 330 -16.47 5.42 17.49
CA SER A 330 -15.46 4.84 16.61
C SER A 330 -15.99 3.65 15.81
N PRO A 331 -15.33 3.24 14.68
CA PRO A 331 -15.75 2.06 13.94
C PRO A 331 -15.43 0.75 14.68
N THR A 332 -16.26 -0.30 14.47
CA THR A 332 -16.04 -1.63 15.08
C THR A 332 -14.89 -2.40 14.47
N LYS A 333 -14.61 -2.20 13.17
CA LYS A 333 -13.59 -2.91 12.40
C LYS A 333 -12.63 -1.92 11.73
N PRO A 334 -11.83 -1.13 12.49
CA PRO A 334 -10.81 -0.29 11.92
C PRO A 334 -9.61 -1.15 11.51
N HIS A 335 -8.98 -0.81 10.39
CA HIS A 335 -7.65 -1.31 10.06
C HIS A 335 -6.57 -0.70 10.94
N ASN A 336 -5.38 -1.33 11.00
CA ASN A 336 -4.28 -0.89 11.86
C ASN A 336 -3.85 0.55 11.60
N GLN A 337 -3.83 1.00 10.33
CA GLN A 337 -3.49 2.40 9.99
C GLN A 337 -4.48 3.40 10.59
N TYR A 338 -5.80 3.12 10.60
CA TYR A 338 -6.78 3.95 11.28
C TYR A 338 -6.51 3.98 12.79
N THR A 339 -6.27 2.81 13.38
CA THR A 339 -6.04 2.65 14.81
C THR A 339 -4.81 3.41 15.31
N LEU A 340 -3.71 3.42 14.55
CA LEU A 340 -2.50 4.15 14.94
C LEU A 340 -2.62 5.65 14.67
N VAL A 341 -3.06 6.06 13.48
CA VAL A 341 -3.13 7.49 13.12
C VAL A 341 -4.20 8.24 13.92
N SER A 342 -5.32 7.59 14.30
CA SER A 342 -6.33 8.21 15.17
C SER A 342 -5.80 8.58 16.55
N LYS A 343 -4.77 7.87 17.03
CA LYS A 343 -4.12 8.14 18.33
C LYS A 343 -3.12 9.30 18.30
N LEU A 344 -2.72 9.76 17.12
CA LEU A 344 -1.89 10.97 17.01
C LEU A 344 -2.68 12.18 17.50
N ALA A 345 -2.02 13.05 18.27
CA ALA A 345 -2.61 14.33 18.67
C ALA A 345 -2.83 15.21 17.43
N LYS A 346 -3.95 15.92 17.43
CA LYS A 346 -4.30 16.89 16.40
C LYS A 346 -4.06 18.31 16.92
N PRO A 347 -3.80 19.32 16.08
CA PRO A 347 -3.38 20.67 16.52
C PRO A 347 -4.31 21.35 17.53
N THR A 348 -5.58 20.97 17.57
CA THR A 348 -6.58 21.54 18.50
C THR A 348 -6.77 20.73 19.78
N ASP A 349 -6.07 19.60 19.94
CA ASP A 349 -6.24 18.74 21.10
C ASP A 349 -5.60 19.40 22.35
N PRO A 350 -6.28 19.38 23.51
CA PRO A 350 -5.72 19.91 24.75
C PRO A 350 -4.61 19.02 25.34
N THR A 351 -4.41 17.84 24.77
CA THR A 351 -3.40 16.86 25.13
C THR A 351 -2.45 16.60 23.97
N GLY A 352 -1.31 15.99 24.23
CA GLY A 352 -0.41 15.48 23.20
C GLY A 352 -0.37 13.97 23.17
N ALA A 353 0.48 13.42 22.31
CA ALA A 353 0.76 11.99 22.25
C ALA A 353 2.27 11.73 22.28
N VAL A 354 2.67 10.56 22.75
CA VAL A 354 4.04 10.03 22.62
C VAL A 354 3.96 8.78 21.76
N SER A 355 4.81 8.69 20.76
CA SER A 355 4.95 7.48 19.94
C SER A 355 6.40 7.31 19.50
N GLY A 356 6.77 6.10 19.13
CA GLY A 356 8.13 5.80 18.69
C GLY A 356 8.29 4.35 18.32
N ARG A 357 9.53 3.95 18.01
CA ARG A 357 9.89 2.57 17.72
C ARG A 357 10.96 2.06 18.67
N VAL A 358 10.78 0.82 19.11
CA VAL A 358 11.79 0.12 19.88
C VAL A 358 12.51 -0.88 18.99
N ARG A 359 13.84 -0.83 18.99
CA ARG A 359 14.69 -1.67 18.15
C ARG A 359 15.83 -2.29 18.93
N ASP A 360 16.30 -3.44 18.47
CA ASP A 360 17.58 -3.98 18.92
C ASP A 360 18.72 -2.99 18.60
N ALA A 361 19.62 -2.81 19.55
CA ALA A 361 20.73 -1.86 19.44
C ALA A 361 21.79 -2.27 18.40
N LYS A 362 21.97 -3.58 18.18
CA LYS A 362 23.05 -4.12 17.33
C LYS A 362 22.67 -4.14 15.85
N PHE A 363 21.50 -4.66 15.51
CA PHE A 363 21.06 -4.86 14.12
C PHE A 363 19.93 -3.91 13.70
N GLY A 364 19.37 -3.13 14.65
CA GLY A 364 18.23 -2.25 14.37
C GLY A 364 16.92 -2.99 14.11
N ILE A 365 16.82 -4.24 14.53
CA ILE A 365 15.62 -5.10 14.34
C ILE A 365 14.49 -4.55 15.21
N PRO A 366 13.26 -4.40 14.66
CA PRO A 366 12.10 -4.05 15.46
C PRO A 366 11.85 -5.05 16.59
N LEU A 367 11.51 -4.57 17.76
CA LEU A 367 11.22 -5.40 18.94
C LEU A 367 9.73 -5.36 19.26
N GLU A 368 9.04 -6.45 18.97
CA GLU A 368 7.65 -6.71 19.35
C GLU A 368 7.54 -6.96 20.88
N ASP A 369 6.34 -6.69 21.45
CA ASP A 369 6.01 -6.94 22.88
C ASP A 369 6.97 -6.27 23.90
N VAL A 370 7.65 -5.19 23.53
CA VAL A 370 8.36 -4.38 24.51
C VAL A 370 7.36 -3.62 25.35
N MET A 371 7.49 -3.71 26.67
CA MET A 371 6.64 -3.00 27.63
C MET A 371 7.17 -1.59 27.84
N ILE A 372 6.38 -0.56 27.50
CA ILE A 372 6.69 0.84 27.77
C ILE A 372 5.86 1.30 28.98
N THR A 373 6.55 1.72 30.03
CA THR A 373 5.95 2.28 31.24
C THR A 373 6.37 3.73 31.43
N CYS A 374 5.67 4.46 32.30
CA CYS A 374 5.97 5.86 32.60
C CYS A 374 5.82 6.12 34.10
N ASP A 375 6.74 6.92 34.64
CA ASP A 375 6.80 7.23 36.08
C ASP A 375 5.73 8.28 36.47
N GLU A 376 5.50 9.31 35.64
CA GLU A 376 4.60 10.43 35.94
C GLU A 376 3.13 10.14 35.62
N ALA A 377 2.86 9.18 34.75
CA ALA A 377 1.51 8.77 34.39
C ALA A 377 1.44 7.24 34.34
N PRO A 378 0.67 6.60 35.21
CA PRO A 378 0.63 5.14 35.24
C PRO A 378 -0.03 4.59 33.98
N PHE A 379 0.76 4.25 32.97
CA PHE A 379 0.32 3.53 31.79
C PHE A 379 1.31 2.43 31.40
N THR A 380 0.80 1.45 30.70
CA THR A 380 1.60 0.43 30.03
C THR A 380 1.11 0.31 28.58
N VAL A 381 2.01 0.43 27.62
CA VAL A 381 1.75 0.12 26.22
C VAL A 381 2.78 -0.89 25.74
N LYS A 382 2.40 -1.75 24.81
CA LYS A 382 3.29 -2.71 24.17
C LYS A 382 3.59 -2.27 22.74
N THR A 383 4.79 -2.60 22.28
CA THR A 383 5.13 -2.46 20.87
C THR A 383 4.50 -3.57 20.03
N ASP A 384 4.12 -3.23 18.80
CA ASP A 384 3.69 -4.19 17.79
C ASP A 384 4.87 -4.87 17.07
N VAL A 385 4.61 -5.66 16.05
CA VAL A 385 5.62 -6.40 15.26
C VAL A 385 6.62 -5.48 14.55
N THR A 386 6.28 -4.21 14.30
CA THR A 386 7.18 -3.19 13.73
C THR A 386 8.01 -2.47 14.80
N GLY A 387 7.82 -2.84 16.06
CA GLY A 387 8.40 -2.17 17.21
C GLY A 387 7.71 -0.85 17.57
N THR A 388 6.58 -0.52 16.93
CA THR A 388 5.89 0.74 17.14
C THR A 388 5.05 0.74 18.41
N HIS A 389 5.16 1.84 19.17
CA HIS A 389 4.31 2.13 20.32
C HIS A 389 3.68 3.51 20.19
N ILE A 390 2.49 3.69 20.79
CA ILE A 390 1.82 4.99 20.88
C ILE A 390 0.99 5.11 22.15
N ARG A 391 1.15 6.23 22.86
CA ARG A 391 0.33 6.64 23.99
C ARG A 391 -0.33 7.99 23.68
N PRO A 392 -1.63 8.03 23.38
CA PRO A 392 -2.38 9.26 23.16
C PRO A 392 -2.80 9.94 24.48
N SER A 393 -3.34 11.15 24.36
CA SER A 393 -4.07 11.87 25.39
C SER A 393 -3.26 12.14 26.67
N LEU A 394 -1.98 12.42 26.53
CA LEU A 394 -1.13 12.84 27.65
C LEU A 394 -1.24 14.37 27.85
N LYS A 395 -1.35 14.80 29.09
CA LYS A 395 -1.30 16.24 29.44
C LYS A 395 0.07 16.81 29.07
N PRO A 396 0.16 18.10 28.73
CA PRO A 396 1.48 18.75 28.57
C PRO A 396 2.34 18.57 29.81
N GLY A 397 3.62 18.19 29.61
CA GLY A 397 4.56 17.88 30.69
C GLY A 397 5.76 17.07 30.20
N THR A 398 6.68 16.82 31.11
CA THR A 398 7.86 15.94 30.88
C THR A 398 7.57 14.57 31.44
N TYR A 399 7.92 13.55 30.68
CA TYR A 399 7.64 12.14 30.97
C TYR A 399 8.90 11.31 30.87
N HIS A 400 9.13 10.43 31.87
CA HIS A 400 10.23 9.47 31.88
C HIS A 400 9.70 8.09 31.53
N LEU A 401 10.10 7.59 30.37
CA LEU A 401 9.66 6.30 29.83
C LEU A 401 10.72 5.25 30.11
N THR A 402 10.27 4.06 30.45
CA THR A 402 11.11 2.87 30.56
C THR A 402 10.60 1.79 29.61
N ALA A 403 11.47 1.31 28.72
CA ALA A 403 11.22 0.19 27.82
C ALA A 403 11.88 -1.08 28.38
N SER A 404 11.10 -2.13 28.59
CA SER A 404 11.60 -3.41 29.13
C SER A 404 11.13 -4.61 28.30
N LYS A 405 12.02 -5.58 28.10
CA LYS A 405 11.76 -6.86 27.44
C LYS A 405 12.69 -7.92 27.98
N GLU A 406 12.15 -9.13 28.23
CA GLU A 406 12.97 -10.27 28.67
C GLU A 406 14.13 -10.54 27.70
N GLY A 407 15.32 -10.76 28.25
CA GLY A 407 16.55 -10.98 27.47
C GLY A 407 17.26 -9.70 27.00
N PHE A 408 16.73 -8.52 27.36
CA PHE A 408 17.31 -7.22 27.05
C PHE A 408 17.53 -6.38 28.33
N ALA A 409 18.46 -5.46 28.26
CA ALA A 409 18.59 -4.41 29.27
C ALA A 409 17.53 -3.34 29.03
N ASP A 410 16.98 -2.82 30.13
CA ASP A 410 16.02 -1.72 30.07
C ASP A 410 16.64 -0.47 29.42
N ALA A 411 15.84 0.22 28.61
CA ALA A 411 16.19 1.51 28.03
C ALA A 411 15.24 2.60 28.54
N LYS A 412 15.77 3.81 28.72
CA LYS A 412 15.00 4.96 29.20
C LYS A 412 15.03 6.11 28.23
N ALA A 413 13.94 6.87 28.16
CA ALA A 413 13.85 8.13 27.41
C ALA A 413 13.12 9.17 28.22
N THR A 414 13.52 10.44 28.07
CA THR A 414 12.79 11.59 28.57
C THR A 414 12.18 12.32 27.40
N VAL A 415 10.88 12.57 27.45
CA VAL A 415 10.15 13.27 26.38
C VAL A 415 9.31 14.40 26.95
N THR A 416 9.22 15.51 26.20
CA THR A 416 8.33 16.63 26.53
C THR A 416 7.10 16.54 25.63
N VAL A 417 5.93 16.45 26.25
CA VAL A 417 4.64 16.46 25.57
C VAL A 417 4.06 17.87 25.59
N THR A 418 3.59 18.32 24.44
CA THR A 418 2.90 19.60 24.26
C THR A 418 1.50 19.34 23.70
N ALA A 419 0.53 20.16 24.07
CA ALA A 419 -0.84 20.09 23.55
C ALA A 419 -0.85 20.13 22.01
N GLY A 420 -1.62 19.28 21.38
CA GLY A 420 -1.76 19.17 19.92
C GLY A 420 -0.51 18.66 19.19
N GLN A 421 0.52 18.17 19.90
CA GLN A 421 1.78 17.72 19.31
C GLN A 421 2.05 16.24 19.59
N ASN A 422 2.86 15.64 18.71
CA ASN A 422 3.28 14.24 18.80
C ASN A 422 4.77 14.17 19.13
N ALA A 423 5.10 13.85 20.38
CA ALA A 423 6.47 13.65 20.81
C ALA A 423 6.99 12.28 20.34
N VAL A 424 8.26 12.19 19.99
CA VAL A 424 8.89 10.96 19.51
C VAL A 424 9.80 10.38 20.60
N ALA A 425 9.62 9.09 20.88
CA ALA A 425 10.42 8.31 21.82
C ALA A 425 10.91 7.01 21.15
N ASP A 426 11.93 7.14 20.30
CA ASP A 426 12.62 5.97 19.74
C ASP A 426 13.62 5.43 20.77
N LEU A 427 13.60 4.12 21.01
CA LEU A 427 14.39 3.45 22.00
C LEU A 427 15.20 2.29 21.38
N ARG A 428 16.37 2.02 21.93
CA ARG A 428 17.21 0.89 21.55
C ARG A 428 17.52 0.04 22.76
N LEU A 429 17.20 -1.26 22.69
CA LEU A 429 17.48 -2.22 23.76
C LEU A 429 18.69 -3.09 23.38
N THR A 430 19.57 -3.29 24.34
CA THR A 430 20.74 -4.16 24.18
C THR A 430 20.44 -5.54 24.73
N ALA A 431 20.65 -6.58 23.94
CA ALA A 431 20.46 -7.95 24.40
C ALA A 431 21.47 -8.28 25.54
N THR A 432 20.94 -8.76 26.66
CA THR A 432 21.79 -9.17 27.83
C THR A 432 22.19 -10.64 27.76
N LYS A 433 21.45 -11.44 27.00
CA LYS A 433 21.70 -12.86 26.78
C LYS A 433 21.58 -13.17 25.28
N PRO A 434 22.54 -12.72 24.43
CA PRO A 434 22.52 -13.08 23.02
C PRO A 434 22.64 -14.59 22.86
N GLY A 435 21.92 -15.14 21.87
CA GLY A 435 21.99 -16.54 21.50
C GLY A 435 22.75 -16.78 20.21
N SER A 436 22.63 -17.97 19.66
CA SER A 436 23.16 -18.32 18.35
C SER A 436 22.18 -19.16 17.53
N ILE A 437 22.40 -19.17 16.23
CA ILE A 437 21.79 -20.13 15.31
C ILE A 437 22.95 -20.93 14.70
N SER A 438 22.88 -22.26 14.84
CA SER A 438 23.80 -23.17 14.17
C SER A 438 23.03 -24.22 13.37
N GLY A 439 23.71 -24.94 12.51
CA GLY A 439 23.06 -26.01 11.78
C GLY A 439 23.88 -26.56 10.64
N LYS A 440 23.17 -27.28 9.76
CA LYS A 440 23.74 -27.84 8.53
C LYS A 440 22.86 -27.51 7.33
N VAL A 441 23.50 -27.27 6.20
CA VAL A 441 22.84 -27.23 4.90
C VAL A 441 23.14 -28.53 4.18
N LEU A 442 22.10 -29.24 3.77
CA LEU A 442 22.15 -30.55 3.11
C LEU A 442 21.52 -30.45 1.71
N ASP A 443 21.95 -31.33 0.80
CA ASP A 443 21.26 -31.54 -0.47
C ASP A 443 19.87 -32.17 -0.21
N GLY A 444 18.84 -31.62 -0.82
CA GLY A 444 17.44 -32.03 -0.60
C GLY A 444 17.15 -33.47 -1.03
N VAL A 445 17.84 -33.97 -2.04
CA VAL A 445 17.62 -35.30 -2.62
C VAL A 445 18.50 -36.37 -1.93
N GLY A 446 19.80 -36.10 -1.80
CA GLY A 446 20.75 -37.07 -1.29
C GLY A 446 21.02 -36.95 0.22
N GLY A 447 20.70 -35.82 0.82
CA GLY A 447 21.03 -35.52 2.21
C GLY A 447 22.53 -35.26 2.47
N GLU A 448 23.34 -35.14 1.40
CA GLU A 448 24.76 -34.86 1.50
C GLU A 448 25.06 -33.44 1.97
N PRO A 449 26.16 -33.21 2.71
CA PRO A 449 26.53 -31.87 3.12
C PRO A 449 26.80 -30.90 1.95
N VAL A 450 26.28 -29.70 2.03
CA VAL A 450 26.50 -28.66 1.01
C VAL A 450 27.50 -27.63 1.51
N LYS A 451 28.71 -27.65 0.94
CA LYS A 451 29.76 -26.66 1.22
C LYS A 451 29.51 -25.36 0.44
N GLY A 452 29.82 -24.21 1.09
CA GLY A 452 29.78 -22.90 0.45
C GLY A 452 28.38 -22.30 0.32
N ALA A 453 27.36 -22.93 0.89
CA ALA A 453 26.02 -22.34 0.98
C ALA A 453 26.05 -21.15 1.94
N LYS A 454 25.35 -20.06 1.55
CA LYS A 454 25.19 -18.86 2.37
C LYS A 454 23.90 -18.95 3.16
N VAL A 455 23.98 -18.84 4.48
CA VAL A 455 22.83 -18.69 5.36
C VAL A 455 22.70 -17.24 5.74
N THR A 456 21.56 -16.62 5.44
CA THR A 456 21.28 -15.19 5.68
C THR A 456 20.10 -15.06 6.63
N LEU A 457 20.20 -14.17 7.62
CA LEU A 457 19.10 -13.83 8.52
C LEU A 457 18.48 -12.47 8.14
N THR A 458 17.15 -12.42 8.11
CA THR A 458 16.39 -11.19 7.92
C THR A 458 15.38 -11.04 9.06
N PRO A 459 15.22 -9.85 9.68
CA PRO A 459 15.99 -8.63 9.44
C PRO A 459 17.41 -8.70 10.00
N GLY A 460 18.26 -7.73 9.65
CA GLY A 460 19.58 -7.55 10.21
C GLY A 460 20.76 -8.02 9.32
N GLY A 461 20.49 -8.85 8.30
CA GLY A 461 21.47 -9.22 7.29
C GLY A 461 22.70 -10.05 7.79
N ALA A 462 22.61 -10.63 8.98
CA ALA A 462 23.68 -11.51 9.48
C ALA A 462 23.84 -12.74 8.57
N THR A 463 25.08 -13.09 8.22
CA THR A 463 25.36 -14.19 7.29
C THR A 463 26.46 -15.12 7.77
N ALA A 464 26.34 -16.40 7.41
CA ALA A 464 27.39 -17.40 7.53
C ALA A 464 27.52 -18.23 6.26
N THR A 465 28.69 -18.78 5.99
CA THR A 465 28.93 -19.71 4.87
C THR A 465 29.23 -21.08 5.43
N THR A 466 28.67 -22.14 4.85
CA THR A 466 28.87 -23.51 5.31
C THR A 466 30.23 -24.03 4.97
N ASP A 467 30.81 -24.83 5.90
CA ASP A 467 32.06 -25.56 5.75
C ASP A 467 31.92 -26.86 4.91
N ALA A 468 32.94 -27.72 4.95
CA ALA A 468 32.97 -28.99 4.20
C ALA A 468 31.90 -29.98 4.67
N ASP A 469 31.52 -29.92 5.94
CA ASP A 469 30.48 -30.75 6.56
C ASP A 469 29.09 -30.12 6.47
N GLY A 470 28.93 -29.08 5.64
CA GLY A 470 27.71 -28.31 5.48
C GLY A 470 27.33 -27.49 6.72
N ALA A 471 28.22 -27.42 7.73
CA ALA A 471 27.93 -26.78 9.00
C ALA A 471 28.11 -25.25 8.93
N PHE A 472 27.27 -24.51 9.68
CA PHE A 472 27.34 -23.06 9.85
C PHE A 472 27.05 -22.67 11.30
N LYS A 473 27.48 -21.46 11.69
CA LYS A 473 27.11 -20.83 12.95
C LYS A 473 27.02 -19.32 12.81
N LEU A 474 25.95 -18.77 13.34
CA LEU A 474 25.68 -17.33 13.49
C LEU A 474 25.56 -17.06 15.01
N ALA A 475 26.51 -16.35 15.57
CA ALA A 475 26.56 -16.09 17.00
C ALA A 475 26.20 -14.66 17.35
N ASP A 476 26.02 -14.43 18.66
CA ASP A 476 25.80 -13.09 19.22
C ASP A 476 24.56 -12.39 18.63
N LEU A 477 23.49 -13.18 18.49
CA LEU A 477 22.20 -12.75 17.94
C LEU A 477 21.26 -12.32 19.07
N PRO A 478 20.49 -11.22 18.91
CA PRO A 478 19.44 -10.87 19.86
C PRO A 478 18.36 -11.96 19.92
N PRO A 479 17.69 -12.15 21.06
CA PRO A 479 16.63 -13.15 21.21
C PRO A 479 15.31 -12.67 20.57
N VAL A 480 15.28 -12.68 19.24
CA VAL A 480 14.12 -12.29 18.40
C VAL A 480 13.91 -13.33 17.30
N PRO A 481 12.70 -13.35 16.68
CA PRO A 481 12.48 -14.18 15.49
C PRO A 481 13.19 -13.61 14.26
N PHE A 482 13.79 -14.50 13.47
CA PHE A 482 14.37 -14.21 12.16
C PHE A 482 13.70 -15.05 11.08
N THR A 483 13.73 -14.54 9.85
CA THR A 483 13.64 -15.37 8.66
C THR A 483 15.04 -15.78 8.26
N ALA A 484 15.31 -17.08 8.16
CA ALA A 484 16.60 -17.62 7.77
C ALA A 484 16.51 -18.23 6.38
N GLU A 485 17.36 -17.80 5.46
CA GLU A 485 17.48 -18.34 4.11
C GLU A 485 18.83 -19.01 3.92
N ALA A 486 18.83 -20.27 3.52
CA ALA A 486 20.01 -20.96 3.01
C ALA A 486 19.99 -20.95 1.47
N SER A 487 21.04 -20.45 0.84
CA SER A 487 21.13 -20.31 -0.61
C SER A 487 22.52 -20.66 -1.14
N LEU A 488 22.56 -21.19 -2.37
CA LEU A 488 23.80 -21.43 -3.12
C LEU A 488 23.52 -21.24 -4.61
N LYS A 489 24.42 -20.57 -5.32
CA LYS A 489 24.27 -20.37 -6.77
C LYS A 489 24.05 -21.71 -7.48
N GLY A 490 22.97 -21.80 -8.25
CA GLY A 490 22.60 -23.01 -8.96
C GLY A 490 21.77 -24.01 -8.12
N HIS A 491 21.26 -23.60 -6.99
CA HIS A 491 20.35 -24.36 -6.15
C HIS A 491 19.09 -23.53 -5.85
N ASN A 492 17.97 -24.21 -5.58
CA ASN A 492 16.81 -23.59 -4.98
C ASN A 492 17.13 -23.27 -3.53
N SER A 493 16.66 -22.13 -3.01
CA SER A 493 16.88 -21.76 -1.61
C SER A 493 15.87 -22.41 -0.68
N HIS A 494 16.24 -22.56 0.59
CA HIS A 494 15.34 -22.95 1.67
C HIS A 494 15.16 -21.80 2.65
N VAL A 495 13.92 -21.36 2.85
CA VAL A 495 13.52 -20.25 3.71
C VAL A 495 12.76 -20.77 4.92
N VAL A 496 13.21 -20.41 6.13
CA VAL A 496 12.52 -20.72 7.39
C VAL A 496 12.08 -19.41 8.02
N SER A 497 10.78 -19.19 8.10
CA SER A 497 10.20 -17.99 8.71
C SER A 497 10.07 -18.16 10.23
N ARG A 498 10.22 -17.03 10.98
CA ARG A 498 10.07 -16.96 12.44
C ARG A 498 10.95 -17.95 13.22
N LEU A 499 12.19 -18.17 12.78
CA LEU A 499 13.19 -18.92 13.55
C LEU A 499 13.60 -18.10 14.79
N VAL A 500 13.13 -18.51 15.97
CA VAL A 500 13.32 -17.77 17.22
C VAL A 500 14.69 -18.09 17.82
N VAL A 501 15.47 -17.09 18.14
CA VAL A 501 16.71 -17.20 18.90
C VAL A 501 16.39 -17.29 20.39
N THR A 502 16.79 -18.37 21.03
CA THR A 502 16.64 -18.54 22.48
C THR A 502 17.70 -17.75 23.26
N PRO A 503 17.33 -16.96 24.29
CA PRO A 503 18.32 -16.20 25.07
C PRO A 503 19.41 -17.08 25.66
N GLY A 504 20.67 -16.78 25.34
CA GLY A 504 21.86 -17.47 25.88
C GLY A 504 22.06 -18.91 25.41
N ALA A 505 21.28 -19.37 24.44
CA ALA A 505 21.34 -20.75 23.93
C ALA A 505 21.61 -20.80 22.42
N ASP A 506 21.88 -21.99 21.93
CA ASP A 506 22.05 -22.27 20.50
C ASP A 506 20.74 -22.86 19.94
N THR A 507 20.22 -22.26 18.88
CA THR A 507 19.06 -22.76 18.12
C THR A 507 19.59 -23.53 16.92
N TYR A 508 19.46 -24.86 16.95
CA TYR A 508 19.93 -25.71 15.86
C TYR A 508 18.89 -25.87 14.75
N ARG A 509 19.31 -25.67 13.47
CA ARG A 509 18.45 -25.83 12.31
C ARG A 509 19.14 -26.54 11.14
N LYS A 510 18.44 -27.50 10.50
CA LYS A 510 18.85 -28.07 9.22
C LYS A 510 18.13 -27.34 8.09
N PHE A 511 18.88 -27.08 7.02
CA PHE A 511 18.35 -26.56 5.76
C PHE A 511 18.56 -27.60 4.68
N ARG A 512 17.62 -27.67 3.72
CA ARG A 512 17.70 -28.56 2.56
C ARG A 512 17.57 -27.72 1.30
N ILE A 513 18.61 -27.70 0.47
CA ILE A 513 18.61 -27.01 -0.82
C ILE A 513 18.89 -28.03 -1.93
N ALA A 514 18.16 -27.94 -3.04
CA ALA A 514 18.33 -28.84 -4.17
C ALA A 514 18.93 -28.10 -5.37
N LYS A 515 19.71 -28.80 -6.20
CA LYS A 515 20.22 -28.23 -7.46
C LYS A 515 19.08 -27.75 -8.34
N SER A 516 19.12 -26.48 -8.72
CA SER A 516 18.16 -25.94 -9.69
C SER A 516 18.46 -26.46 -11.08
N ARG A 517 17.43 -26.86 -11.82
CA ARG A 517 17.53 -27.27 -13.21
C ARG A 517 17.90 -26.10 -14.14
N TRP A 518 17.57 -24.85 -13.70
CA TRP A 518 17.79 -23.61 -14.46
C TRP A 518 18.60 -22.58 -13.69
N PRO A 519 19.85 -22.88 -13.33
CA PRO A 519 20.63 -22.06 -12.41
C PRO A 519 21.01 -20.66 -12.94
N ALA A 520 20.91 -20.44 -14.26
CA ALA A 520 21.31 -19.20 -14.89
C ALA A 520 20.16 -18.18 -15.06
N ALA A 521 18.91 -18.59 -14.85
CA ALA A 521 17.75 -17.72 -15.02
C ALA A 521 17.10 -17.40 -13.65
N LYS A 522 16.56 -16.20 -13.54
CA LYS A 522 15.76 -15.80 -12.37
C LYS A 522 14.47 -16.61 -12.36
N ASN A 523 14.12 -17.19 -11.22
CA ASN A 523 12.81 -17.81 -11.03
C ASN A 523 11.77 -16.73 -10.73
N ASP A 524 10.80 -16.56 -11.64
CA ASP A 524 9.72 -15.58 -11.49
C ASP A 524 8.47 -16.20 -10.83
N CYS A 525 8.50 -17.49 -10.44
CA CYS A 525 7.43 -18.12 -9.68
C CYS A 525 7.44 -17.65 -8.23
N SER A 526 6.31 -17.18 -7.73
CA SER A 526 6.15 -16.79 -6.32
C SER A 526 5.97 -18.03 -5.44
N ASN A 527 6.61 -18.05 -4.27
CA ASN A 527 6.58 -19.15 -3.31
C ASN A 527 6.82 -20.53 -3.98
N PRO A 528 7.96 -20.70 -4.68
CA PRO A 528 8.19 -21.84 -5.56
C PRO A 528 8.34 -23.17 -4.83
N SER A 529 8.79 -23.15 -3.58
CA SER A 529 8.99 -24.33 -2.71
C SER A 529 7.87 -24.48 -1.66
N PHE A 530 6.75 -23.76 -1.80
CA PHE A 530 5.55 -23.86 -0.98
C PHE A 530 5.75 -23.66 0.53
N GLU A 531 6.83 -23.05 0.94
CA GLU A 531 7.20 -22.87 2.36
C GLU A 531 6.33 -21.83 3.09
N THR A 532 5.73 -20.87 2.36
CA THR A 532 4.85 -19.86 2.91
C THR A 532 3.38 -20.26 2.75
N LEU A 533 2.59 -20.15 3.83
CA LEU A 533 1.18 -20.54 3.87
C LEU A 533 0.27 -19.32 3.85
N THR A 534 -0.88 -19.43 3.18
CA THR A 534 -1.93 -18.40 3.21
C THR A 534 -2.60 -18.35 4.59
N ASN A 535 -3.02 -19.52 5.10
CA ASN A 535 -3.76 -19.68 6.35
C ASN A 535 -3.12 -20.76 7.23
N PRO A 536 -2.02 -20.46 7.94
CA PRO A 536 -1.23 -21.48 8.65
C PRO A 536 -1.95 -22.15 9.83
N GLY A 537 -3.10 -21.65 10.27
CA GLY A 537 -3.90 -22.21 11.36
C GLY A 537 -5.08 -23.09 10.91
N GLU A 538 -5.31 -23.23 9.62
CA GLU A 538 -6.40 -24.07 9.08
C GLU A 538 -6.02 -25.54 9.00
N GLU A 539 -7.04 -26.43 8.96
CA GLU A 539 -6.84 -27.88 8.82
C GLU A 539 -6.15 -28.25 7.49
N ASN A 540 -6.47 -27.51 6.42
CA ASN A 540 -5.89 -27.69 5.09
C ASN A 540 -5.26 -26.38 4.59
N PRO A 541 -4.10 -25.96 5.14
CA PRO A 541 -3.42 -24.76 4.69
C PRO A 541 -2.92 -24.93 3.26
N ILE A 542 -3.05 -23.89 2.43
CA ILE A 542 -2.52 -23.86 1.06
C ILE A 542 -1.31 -22.93 0.96
N ALA A 543 -0.49 -23.15 -0.06
CA ALA A 543 0.65 -22.31 -0.32
C ALA A 543 0.22 -20.87 -0.68
N ALA A 544 0.83 -19.90 -0.04
CA ALA A 544 0.61 -18.49 -0.36
C ALA A 544 0.98 -18.21 -1.82
N ARG A 545 0.20 -17.35 -2.50
CA ARG A 545 0.36 -17.02 -3.93
C ARG A 545 -0.02 -18.14 -4.90
N TRP A 546 -0.72 -19.16 -4.41
CA TRP A 546 -1.31 -20.21 -5.24
C TRP A 546 -2.81 -20.27 -5.00
N GLU A 547 -3.57 -20.43 -6.07
CA GLU A 547 -5.04 -20.42 -6.05
C GLU A 547 -5.58 -21.79 -6.49
N ILE A 548 -6.59 -22.27 -5.77
CA ILE A 548 -7.30 -23.50 -6.13
C ILE A 548 -8.26 -23.20 -7.28
N GLN A 549 -8.18 -24.01 -8.34
CA GLN A 549 -9.13 -24.01 -9.45
C GLN A 549 -9.63 -25.43 -9.70
N GLY A 550 -10.84 -25.71 -9.30
CA GLY A 550 -11.46 -27.01 -9.41
C GLY A 550 -12.16 -27.45 -8.14
N SER A 551 -13.04 -28.43 -8.23
CA SER A 551 -13.81 -28.94 -7.10
C SER A 551 -13.67 -30.46 -7.03
N GLY A 552 -13.95 -31.04 -5.87
CA GLY A 552 -13.96 -32.52 -5.68
C GLY A 552 -12.59 -33.10 -5.28
N GLY A 553 -11.71 -32.32 -4.67
CA GLY A 553 -10.43 -32.78 -4.12
C GLY A 553 -10.02 -32.02 -2.87
N VAL A 554 -8.93 -32.47 -2.25
CA VAL A 554 -8.30 -31.81 -1.11
C VAL A 554 -6.96 -31.21 -1.55
N TYR A 555 -6.71 -29.98 -1.14
CA TYR A 555 -5.46 -29.26 -1.38
C TYR A 555 -4.86 -28.93 -0.02
N LYS A 556 -3.62 -29.34 0.20
CA LYS A 556 -2.97 -29.13 1.50
C LYS A 556 -1.46 -29.08 1.35
N VAL A 557 -0.83 -28.08 1.94
CA VAL A 557 0.63 -28.11 2.13
C VAL A 557 0.97 -29.13 3.22
N VAL A 558 1.94 -29.97 2.94
CA VAL A 558 2.41 -31.04 3.83
C VAL A 558 3.86 -30.84 4.23
N ASP A 559 4.26 -31.38 5.38
CA ASP A 559 5.59 -31.27 5.97
C ASP A 559 6.30 -32.63 6.15
N HIS A 560 5.65 -33.72 5.72
CA HIS A 560 6.21 -35.10 5.82
C HIS A 560 6.91 -35.54 4.53
N VAL A 561 6.77 -34.79 3.45
CA VAL A 561 7.42 -35.03 2.17
C VAL A 561 7.76 -33.70 1.51
N SER A 562 8.99 -33.57 0.99
CA SER A 562 9.44 -32.41 0.21
C SER A 562 10.60 -32.81 -0.70
N HIS A 563 10.76 -32.14 -1.84
CA HIS A 563 11.91 -32.28 -2.72
C HIS A 563 13.07 -31.42 -2.19
N SER A 564 12.79 -30.17 -1.79
CA SER A 564 13.68 -29.33 -1.00
C SER A 564 12.90 -28.67 0.14
N GLY A 565 13.55 -27.88 0.99
CA GLY A 565 12.87 -27.22 2.11
C GLY A 565 12.22 -28.20 3.10
N ASP A 566 11.13 -27.73 3.70
CA ASP A 566 10.36 -28.47 4.70
C ASP A 566 8.98 -28.95 4.21
N ARG A 567 8.49 -28.40 3.09
CA ARG A 567 7.11 -28.54 2.66
C ARG A 567 6.97 -28.84 1.19
N ALA A 568 5.82 -29.44 0.83
CA ALA A 568 5.37 -29.59 -0.53
C ALA A 568 3.86 -29.33 -0.61
N GLN A 569 3.35 -28.96 -1.78
CA GLN A 569 1.92 -28.81 -2.02
C GLN A 569 1.30 -30.16 -2.41
N GLY A 570 0.49 -30.74 -1.56
CA GLY A 570 -0.30 -31.92 -1.86
C GLY A 570 -1.63 -31.58 -2.55
N ILE A 571 -1.98 -32.36 -3.58
CA ILE A 571 -3.30 -32.39 -4.25
C ILE A 571 -3.80 -33.81 -4.18
N TYR A 572 -4.99 -34.02 -3.62
CA TYR A 572 -5.55 -35.33 -3.34
C TYR A 572 -6.86 -35.54 -4.10
N ALA A 573 -6.95 -36.57 -4.90
CA ALA A 573 -8.19 -36.98 -5.57
C ALA A 573 -9.10 -37.76 -4.60
N ILE A 574 -10.40 -37.51 -4.67
CA ILE A 574 -11.39 -38.24 -3.87
C ILE A 574 -11.67 -39.59 -4.54
N PRO A 575 -11.51 -40.74 -3.81
CA PRO A 575 -11.73 -42.05 -4.38
C PRO A 575 -13.12 -42.25 -5.00
N GLY A 576 -13.16 -42.85 -6.19
CA GLY A 576 -14.39 -43.20 -6.87
C GLY A 576 -15.01 -42.13 -7.76
N GLN A 577 -14.35 -41.00 -7.93
CA GLN A 577 -14.77 -39.92 -8.84
C GLN A 577 -13.61 -39.51 -9.76
N ASP A 578 -13.91 -39.30 -11.05
CA ASP A 578 -12.94 -38.68 -11.93
C ASP A 578 -12.76 -37.20 -11.52
N SER A 579 -11.64 -36.91 -10.93
CA SER A 579 -11.30 -35.57 -10.44
C SER A 579 -10.41 -34.82 -11.43
N MET A 580 -10.72 -33.54 -11.70
CA MET A 580 -9.90 -32.64 -12.50
C MET A 580 -9.46 -31.47 -11.59
N LEU A 581 -8.38 -31.67 -10.87
CA LEU A 581 -7.90 -30.77 -9.85
C LEU A 581 -6.78 -29.92 -10.39
N ARG A 582 -6.83 -28.61 -10.11
CA ARG A 582 -5.84 -27.63 -10.55
C ARG A 582 -5.47 -26.65 -9.45
N MET A 583 -4.23 -26.26 -9.45
CA MET A 583 -3.73 -25.15 -8.64
C MET A 583 -2.87 -24.23 -9.50
N ILE A 584 -3.15 -22.94 -9.50
CA ILE A 584 -2.52 -21.96 -10.35
C ILE A 584 -1.63 -21.03 -9.52
N SER A 585 -0.42 -20.76 -9.99
CA SER A 585 0.45 -19.75 -9.40
C SER A 585 -0.13 -18.33 -9.60
N HIS A 586 0.17 -17.42 -8.70
CA HIS A 586 -0.02 -16.01 -9.00
C HIS A 586 0.66 -15.67 -10.33
N TYR A 587 -0.02 -14.87 -11.17
CA TYR A 587 0.46 -14.60 -12.52
C TYR A 587 1.67 -13.63 -12.54
N GLY A 588 2.58 -13.86 -13.48
CA GLY A 588 3.56 -12.88 -13.94
C GLY A 588 3.08 -12.16 -15.20
N TYR A 589 3.85 -11.19 -15.67
CA TYR A 589 3.59 -10.53 -16.95
C TYR A 589 4.42 -11.17 -18.05
N SER A 590 3.76 -11.50 -19.17
CA SER A 590 4.42 -12.07 -20.35
C SER A 590 4.79 -10.99 -21.35
N LYS A 591 5.89 -11.23 -22.09
CA LYS A 591 6.29 -10.41 -23.25
C LYS A 591 5.99 -11.18 -24.52
N PRO A 592 5.09 -10.70 -25.40
CA PRO A 592 4.79 -11.36 -26.67
C PRO A 592 6.05 -11.69 -27.46
N GLY A 593 6.13 -12.91 -28.01
CA GLY A 593 7.29 -13.41 -28.77
C GLY A 593 8.46 -13.92 -27.92
N ALA A 594 8.46 -13.70 -26.61
CA ALA A 594 9.48 -14.27 -25.73
C ALA A 594 9.18 -15.74 -25.43
N THR A 595 10.22 -16.55 -25.21
CA THR A 595 10.09 -17.95 -24.81
C THR A 595 10.19 -18.08 -23.30
N TYR A 596 9.21 -18.76 -22.71
CA TYR A 596 9.15 -19.06 -21.29
C TYR A 596 9.20 -20.55 -21.03
N THR A 597 9.79 -20.93 -19.90
CA THR A 597 9.76 -22.31 -19.37
C THR A 597 9.19 -22.29 -17.97
N ALA A 598 8.24 -23.21 -17.75
CA ALA A 598 7.75 -23.60 -16.45
C ALA A 598 8.26 -25.01 -16.09
N GLY A 599 8.54 -25.25 -14.82
CA GLY A 599 8.98 -26.55 -14.33
C GLY A 599 8.51 -26.78 -12.90
N VAL A 600 8.41 -28.05 -12.48
CA VAL A 600 8.07 -28.45 -11.12
C VAL A 600 8.52 -29.87 -10.86
N TRP A 601 8.93 -30.18 -9.64
CA TRP A 601 9.08 -31.55 -9.19
C TRP A 601 7.75 -32.08 -8.67
N VAL A 602 7.42 -33.32 -9.05
CA VAL A 602 6.21 -33.99 -8.60
C VAL A 602 6.54 -35.41 -8.10
N MET A 603 5.95 -35.80 -6.99
CA MET A 603 5.92 -37.16 -6.48
C MET A 603 4.47 -37.67 -6.50
N ALA A 604 4.24 -38.86 -7.01
CA ALA A 604 2.91 -39.45 -7.05
C ALA A 604 2.81 -40.58 -6.02
N ASP A 605 1.69 -40.64 -5.32
CA ASP A 605 1.36 -41.67 -4.35
C ASP A 605 -0.01 -42.31 -4.68
N GLU A 606 0.05 -43.55 -5.15
CA GLU A 606 -1.11 -44.36 -5.54
C GLU A 606 -2.08 -43.67 -6.53
N VAL A 607 -1.58 -42.86 -7.45
CA VAL A 607 -2.40 -42.13 -8.42
C VAL A 607 -3.01 -43.07 -9.46
N VAL A 608 -4.31 -43.27 -9.37
CA VAL A 608 -5.10 -44.04 -10.36
C VAL A 608 -5.75 -43.05 -11.33
N LYS A 609 -5.28 -43.06 -12.58
CA LYS A 609 -5.70 -42.06 -13.59
C LYS A 609 -7.18 -42.13 -13.97
N GLY A 610 -7.77 -43.31 -14.01
CA GLY A 610 -9.09 -43.49 -14.63
C GLY A 610 -9.08 -43.01 -16.08
N SER A 611 -10.00 -42.13 -16.43
CA SER A 611 -10.03 -41.44 -17.74
C SER A 611 -9.07 -40.22 -17.83
N GLY A 612 -8.47 -39.82 -16.71
CA GLY A 612 -7.59 -38.63 -16.60
C GLY A 612 -6.14 -38.93 -17.04
N LYS A 613 -5.29 -37.90 -16.89
CA LYS A 613 -3.89 -37.90 -17.33
C LYS A 613 -2.89 -38.18 -16.21
N GLY A 614 -3.32 -38.19 -14.93
CA GLY A 614 -2.43 -38.23 -13.76
C GLY A 614 -2.00 -36.84 -13.33
N ALA A 615 -0.82 -36.73 -12.72
CA ALA A 615 -0.23 -35.48 -12.33
C ALA A 615 0.62 -34.88 -13.47
N PHE A 616 0.43 -33.61 -13.77
CA PHE A 616 1.17 -32.90 -14.83
C PHE A 616 1.22 -31.38 -14.59
N LEU A 617 1.98 -30.67 -15.43
CA LEU A 617 2.18 -29.24 -15.40
C LEU A 617 1.64 -28.60 -16.68
N SER A 618 1.08 -27.39 -16.60
CA SER A 618 0.93 -26.52 -17.76
C SER A 618 1.51 -25.11 -17.51
N LEU A 619 1.93 -24.50 -18.60
CA LEU A 619 2.32 -23.10 -18.71
C LEU A 619 1.21 -22.38 -19.47
N ASP A 620 0.46 -21.52 -18.79
CA ASP A 620 -0.71 -20.86 -19.34
C ASP A 620 -0.44 -19.39 -19.63
N PHE A 621 -0.68 -18.97 -20.87
CA PHE A 621 -0.66 -17.58 -21.30
C PHE A 621 -2.08 -17.02 -21.34
N GLN A 622 -2.31 -15.89 -20.72
CA GLN A 622 -3.66 -15.38 -20.43
C GLN A 622 -3.81 -13.91 -20.85
N THR A 623 -5.06 -13.49 -21.08
CA THR A 623 -5.47 -12.09 -21.19
C THR A 623 -5.39 -11.39 -19.82
N ASN A 624 -5.57 -10.06 -19.81
CA ASN A 624 -5.53 -9.30 -18.56
C ASN A 624 -6.68 -9.62 -17.58
N ASP A 625 -7.79 -10.11 -18.09
CA ASP A 625 -8.95 -10.61 -17.31
C ASP A 625 -8.85 -12.08 -16.92
N GLY A 626 -7.72 -12.76 -17.26
CA GLY A 626 -7.43 -14.14 -16.85
C GLY A 626 -7.93 -15.24 -17.79
N ALA A 627 -8.50 -14.90 -18.97
CA ALA A 627 -8.88 -15.91 -19.95
C ALA A 627 -7.64 -16.55 -20.60
N THR A 628 -7.55 -17.88 -20.62
CA THR A 628 -6.43 -18.61 -21.19
C THR A 628 -6.44 -18.53 -22.72
N LEU A 629 -5.39 -17.96 -23.30
CA LEU A 629 -5.17 -17.86 -24.76
C LEU A 629 -4.42 -19.07 -25.30
N GLN A 630 -3.46 -19.57 -24.53
CA GLN A 630 -2.65 -20.74 -24.87
C GLN A 630 -2.21 -21.46 -23.61
N SER A 631 -2.28 -22.79 -23.62
CA SER A 631 -1.77 -23.66 -22.58
C SER A 631 -0.77 -24.64 -23.16
N VAL A 632 0.45 -24.67 -22.63
CA VAL A 632 1.50 -25.60 -23.02
C VAL A 632 1.66 -26.64 -21.90
N VAL A 633 1.32 -27.87 -22.18
CA VAL A 633 1.30 -28.97 -21.20
C VAL A 633 2.62 -29.75 -21.23
N SER A 634 3.12 -30.16 -20.06
CA SER A 634 4.30 -31.04 -19.96
C SER A 634 4.12 -32.33 -20.75
N GLU A 635 5.14 -32.81 -21.44
CA GLU A 635 5.11 -34.09 -22.15
C GLU A 635 4.95 -35.27 -21.15
N THR A 636 5.76 -35.23 -20.10
CA THR A 636 5.71 -36.22 -19.02
C THR A 636 4.49 -35.98 -18.13
N LYS A 637 3.82 -37.08 -17.77
CA LYS A 637 2.71 -37.15 -16.82
C LYS A 637 2.98 -38.30 -15.85
N VAL A 638 2.71 -38.09 -14.57
CA VAL A 638 3.07 -39.02 -13.50
C VAL A 638 1.80 -39.70 -12.95
N ALA A 639 1.85 -40.99 -12.75
CA ALA A 639 0.77 -41.79 -12.18
C ALA A 639 1.33 -43.00 -11.46
N GLY A 640 0.47 -43.76 -10.75
CA GLY A 640 0.89 -44.87 -9.86
C GLY A 640 1.60 -44.31 -8.63
N SER A 641 2.59 -45.05 -8.14
CA SER A 641 3.51 -44.57 -7.11
C SER A 641 4.87 -44.29 -7.75
N ALA A 642 5.26 -43.05 -7.78
CA ALA A 642 6.50 -42.58 -8.41
C ALA A 642 7.22 -41.62 -7.51
N GLY A 643 8.55 -41.78 -7.38
CA GLY A 643 9.41 -40.81 -6.70
C GLY A 643 9.47 -39.46 -7.44
N TRP A 644 10.20 -38.50 -6.88
CA TRP A 644 10.32 -37.15 -7.44
C TRP A 644 10.73 -37.18 -8.92
N THR A 645 9.85 -36.68 -9.76
CA THR A 645 9.97 -36.59 -11.21
C THR A 645 9.85 -35.11 -11.64
N TYR A 646 10.79 -34.63 -12.45
CA TYR A 646 10.72 -33.26 -12.95
C TYR A 646 9.82 -33.17 -14.17
N LEU A 647 8.88 -32.25 -14.12
CA LEU A 647 8.00 -31.87 -15.22
C LEU A 647 8.41 -30.52 -15.79
N GLU A 648 8.28 -30.35 -17.11
CA GLU A 648 8.63 -29.12 -17.81
C GLU A 648 7.67 -28.82 -18.96
N ALA A 649 7.38 -27.55 -19.16
CA ALA A 649 6.64 -27.02 -20.29
C ALA A 649 7.31 -25.74 -20.80
N THR A 650 7.61 -25.68 -22.11
CA THR A 650 8.25 -24.51 -22.74
C THR A 650 7.40 -23.99 -23.88
N GLY A 651 7.12 -22.71 -23.92
CA GLY A 651 6.28 -22.09 -24.94
C GLY A 651 6.70 -20.68 -25.30
N VAL A 652 6.30 -20.24 -26.49
CA VAL A 652 6.46 -18.86 -26.95
C VAL A 652 5.19 -18.09 -26.60
N ALA A 653 5.33 -16.96 -25.94
CA ALA A 653 4.19 -16.14 -25.53
C ALA A 653 3.45 -15.56 -26.74
N PRO A 654 2.15 -15.85 -26.91
CA PRO A 654 1.30 -15.14 -27.86
C PRO A 654 1.13 -13.67 -27.44
N PRO A 655 0.32 -12.86 -28.14
CA PRO A 655 -0.08 -11.54 -27.64
C PRO A 655 -0.93 -11.65 -26.37
N SER A 656 -0.28 -12.04 -25.27
CA SER A 656 -0.84 -12.26 -23.94
C SER A 656 -0.29 -11.22 -22.96
N GLN A 657 -0.95 -11.06 -21.83
CA GLN A 657 -0.56 -10.09 -20.78
C GLN A 657 -0.10 -10.79 -19.50
N ARG A 658 -0.67 -11.96 -19.21
CA ARG A 658 -0.34 -12.76 -18.01
C ARG A 658 0.23 -14.10 -18.38
N ILE A 659 1.02 -14.64 -17.45
CA ILE A 659 1.60 -15.99 -17.55
C ILE A 659 1.52 -16.66 -16.18
N SER A 660 1.13 -17.92 -16.13
CA SER A 660 1.00 -18.70 -14.89
C SER A 660 1.50 -20.12 -15.04
N VAL A 661 1.97 -20.69 -13.94
CA VAL A 661 2.26 -22.12 -13.79
C VAL A 661 1.01 -22.79 -13.22
N VAL A 662 0.56 -23.86 -13.83
CA VAL A 662 -0.62 -24.62 -13.36
C VAL A 662 -0.24 -26.06 -13.06
N LEU A 663 -0.51 -26.48 -11.83
CA LEU A 663 -0.34 -27.85 -11.34
C LEU A 663 -1.64 -28.60 -11.53
N HIS A 664 -1.59 -29.80 -12.07
CA HIS A 664 -2.77 -30.62 -12.38
C HIS A 664 -2.69 -31.99 -11.72
N LEU A 665 -3.84 -32.47 -11.21
CA LEU A 665 -4.08 -33.86 -10.90
C LEU A 665 -5.43 -34.30 -11.50
N GLU A 666 -5.38 -35.09 -12.57
CA GLU A 666 -6.54 -35.72 -13.20
C GLU A 666 -6.53 -37.22 -12.83
N ALA A 667 -7.31 -37.62 -11.82
CA ALA A 667 -7.25 -38.94 -11.24
C ALA A 667 -8.56 -39.37 -10.58
N GLN A 668 -8.78 -40.68 -10.42
CA GLN A 668 -9.88 -41.31 -9.66
C GLN A 668 -9.51 -41.52 -8.18
N SER A 669 -8.22 -41.59 -7.85
CA SER A 669 -7.71 -41.66 -6.47
C SER A 669 -6.23 -41.34 -6.42
N GLY A 670 -5.70 -41.22 -5.19
CA GLY A 670 -4.28 -40.99 -4.91
C GLY A 670 -3.94 -39.51 -4.71
N ALA A 671 -2.66 -39.26 -4.49
CA ALA A 671 -2.13 -37.94 -4.22
C ALA A 671 -0.95 -37.60 -5.12
N ALA A 672 -0.82 -36.30 -5.45
CA ALA A 672 0.39 -35.76 -6.06
C ALA A 672 0.96 -34.65 -5.17
N TYR A 673 2.26 -34.71 -4.91
CA TYR A 673 2.98 -33.71 -4.14
C TYR A 673 3.89 -32.94 -5.09
N PHE A 674 3.72 -31.63 -5.11
CA PHE A 674 4.46 -30.71 -5.97
C PHE A 674 5.41 -29.86 -5.15
N ASP A 675 6.63 -29.68 -5.67
CA ASP A 675 7.65 -28.87 -5.02
C ASP A 675 8.60 -28.21 -6.02
N ASP A 676 9.35 -27.21 -5.57
CA ASP A 676 10.35 -26.51 -6.36
C ASP A 676 9.84 -26.05 -7.75
N ALA A 677 8.71 -25.35 -7.78
CA ALA A 677 8.15 -24.77 -8.99
C ALA A 677 9.07 -23.71 -9.60
N TYR A 678 9.02 -23.58 -10.92
CA TYR A 678 9.88 -22.68 -11.66
C TYR A 678 9.15 -22.02 -12.82
N LEU A 679 9.41 -20.72 -13.00
CA LEU A 679 8.96 -19.95 -14.16
C LEU A 679 10.05 -18.96 -14.55
N ALA A 680 10.48 -18.97 -15.80
CA ALA A 680 11.38 -17.94 -16.29
C ALA A 680 11.25 -17.68 -17.78
N MET A 681 11.61 -16.48 -18.18
CA MET A 681 11.88 -16.12 -19.57
C MET A 681 13.28 -16.64 -19.96
N VAL A 682 13.32 -17.67 -20.81
CA VAL A 682 14.57 -18.31 -21.24
C VAL A 682 15.12 -17.74 -22.55
N LYS A 683 14.28 -17.06 -23.34
CA LYS A 683 14.70 -16.34 -24.54
C LYS A 683 13.84 -15.08 -24.70
N PRO A 684 14.45 -13.88 -24.86
CA PRO A 684 13.71 -12.66 -25.12
C PRO A 684 13.00 -12.72 -26.49
N ALA A 685 12.01 -11.87 -26.69
CA ALA A 685 11.41 -11.65 -28.00
C ALA A 685 12.48 -11.14 -28.98
N GLN A 686 12.41 -11.62 -30.23
CA GLN A 686 13.30 -11.17 -31.31
C GLN A 686 12.88 -9.82 -31.85
#